data_4360a6496b44b6f7e17b66db9c191f9a
#
_entry.id   4360a6496b44b6f7e17b66db9c191f9a
#
_cell.length_a   1.000
_cell.length_b   1.000
_cell.length_c   1.000
_cell.angle_alpha   90.00
_cell.angle_beta   90.00
_cell.angle_gamma   90.00
#
_symmetry.space_group_name_H-M   'P 1'
#
loop_
_entity.id
_entity.type
_entity.pdbx_description
1 polymer ?
#
loop_
_entity_poly.entity_id
_entity_poly.type
_entity_poly.pdbx_seq_one_letter_code
_entity_poly.pdbx_strand_id
1 'polypeptide(L)'
;MTCTSLSLSAAPKFSGDKYDFWKIKMRRFLVANELWEIVDNGFEVPVANAQLNDGQQQTLRENSSKDAKALFTIQSVVSDKVFPTIMNATTAKEAWDTLQLGYHRTKEVRTDYNPEYARLYAALRTGDWHGTREFLNGHEGALTARISHEGKRALHVAALFGHRHIVEQLLQLMSADNVKLRDNRGLTALHEATYGKDVQLVKCLVEKGNRELLTIPSNTGWIPLTRALSVGNKEMAAYLFSVTPWEELTPEKGYNGVRILIMCYYSQILLDKALELLRYCPKLAVIPLPASHRGRESTLLEALASVPSAFPSGRQLTFWERWIFRRRRNICKVDKSKLTYKHPRELLEIACKELFKLNIAELENSRAHLAVIQAAKMGIPEFIKEVIKTHPRVFWAGENPRNAIFVGVEYRQASVFDLIHGMVWKNALAEMTDRNGDTLLHMAGLLAPSAQLHDISGAALQMQRELQWFKEVESITPALRKQSLNNDKKTARQLFTEEHKDLVKQGEKWMKGTATSFSLVAALVATVVFAAAFTVPGGNDQITGYPIFSKKKAFVVFVLSDAISLFSSSTSIIMFLGILTSRYAEDDFLKALPLKLITGLLTLFISMASMLVAFSAALFVMLHGKAWIVIPLSFLACVPIASFIWLQFPLFVEITMSTFGPSIFDRNANKHWLTR
;
A
#
# COMPACT_ATOMS: atom_id res chain seq x y z
N MET A 1 10.94 -29.35 -44.83
CA MET A 1 11.68 -28.24 -44.19
C MET A 1 11.34 -28.23 -42.71
N THR A 2 12.29 -28.61 -41.89
CA THR A 2 12.14 -28.81 -40.45
C THR A 2 11.99 -27.46 -39.74
N CYS A 3 10.83 -27.18 -39.17
CA CYS A 3 10.64 -26.04 -38.25
C CYS A 3 11.51 -26.26 -36.99
N THR A 4 12.68 -25.62 -36.94
CA THR A 4 13.45 -25.48 -35.71
C THR A 4 12.66 -24.57 -34.79
N SER A 5 12.10 -25.15 -33.72
CA SER A 5 11.43 -24.41 -32.67
C SER A 5 12.42 -23.45 -31.98
N LEU A 6 12.16 -22.15 -32.05
CA LEU A 6 12.91 -21.13 -31.30
C LEU A 6 12.96 -21.50 -29.81
N SER A 7 14.11 -21.90 -29.32
CA SER A 7 14.32 -22.14 -27.89
C SER A 7 14.50 -20.79 -27.17
N LEU A 8 13.41 -20.20 -26.72
CA LEU A 8 13.39 -18.95 -25.92
C LEU A 8 14.24 -19.07 -24.64
N SER A 9 14.50 -20.29 -24.17
CA SER A 9 15.36 -20.52 -22.99
C SER A 9 16.84 -20.14 -23.23
N ALA A 10 17.29 -20.10 -24.48
CA ALA A 10 18.66 -19.72 -24.86
C ALA A 10 18.80 -18.20 -25.15
N ALA A 11 17.72 -17.46 -25.22
CA ALA A 11 17.74 -16.03 -25.52
C ALA A 11 18.26 -15.19 -24.34
N PRO A 12 19.13 -14.20 -24.57
CA PRO A 12 19.72 -13.38 -23.52
C PRO A 12 18.68 -12.46 -22.88
N LYS A 13 18.48 -12.58 -21.55
CA LYS A 13 17.53 -11.75 -20.79
C LYS A 13 18.09 -10.37 -20.50
N PHE A 14 17.23 -9.35 -20.53
CA PHE A 14 17.55 -7.94 -20.24
C PHE A 14 16.77 -7.41 -19.06
N SER A 15 17.48 -6.96 -18.03
CA SER A 15 16.93 -6.43 -16.78
C SER A 15 16.96 -4.89 -16.66
N GLY A 16 17.47 -4.21 -17.70
CA GLY A 16 17.66 -2.75 -17.69
C GLY A 16 19.13 -2.31 -17.51
N ASP A 17 20.01 -3.22 -17.08
CA ASP A 17 21.43 -2.93 -16.87
C ASP A 17 22.30 -3.56 -17.97
N LYS A 18 23.47 -2.90 -18.26
CA LYS A 18 24.46 -3.41 -19.21
C LYS A 18 23.90 -3.66 -20.63
N TYR A 19 23.12 -2.70 -21.13
CA TYR A 19 22.47 -2.76 -22.45
C TYR A 19 23.43 -3.13 -23.58
N ASP A 20 24.62 -2.53 -23.64
CA ASP A 20 25.59 -2.79 -24.72
C ASP A 20 26.05 -4.26 -24.75
N PHE A 21 26.21 -4.87 -23.58
CA PHE A 21 26.56 -6.30 -23.46
C PHE A 21 25.38 -7.19 -23.92
N TRP A 22 24.16 -6.83 -23.50
CA TRP A 22 22.95 -7.54 -23.91
C TRP A 22 22.71 -7.38 -25.41
N LYS A 23 22.84 -6.16 -25.95
CA LYS A 23 22.67 -5.85 -27.38
C LYS A 23 23.52 -6.77 -28.27
N ILE A 24 24.80 -6.94 -27.93
CA ILE A 24 25.73 -7.80 -28.70
C ILE A 24 25.26 -9.26 -28.67
N LYS A 25 24.87 -9.77 -27.50
CA LYS A 25 24.40 -11.15 -27.37
C LYS A 25 23.06 -11.37 -28.08
N MET A 26 22.14 -10.43 -27.91
CA MET A 26 20.81 -10.51 -28.54
C MET A 26 20.88 -10.40 -30.06
N ARG A 27 21.75 -9.49 -30.59
CA ARG A 27 22.01 -9.43 -32.03
C ARG A 27 22.50 -10.77 -32.57
N ARG A 28 23.47 -11.41 -31.92
CA ARG A 28 23.97 -12.73 -32.32
C ARG A 28 22.90 -13.82 -32.29
N PHE A 29 22.03 -13.76 -31.29
CA PHE A 29 20.87 -14.67 -31.17
C PHE A 29 19.89 -14.48 -32.33
N LEU A 30 19.55 -13.21 -32.65
CA LEU A 30 18.65 -12.87 -33.76
C LEU A 30 19.25 -13.24 -35.12
N VAL A 31 20.58 -13.05 -35.33
CA VAL A 31 21.29 -13.50 -36.55
C VAL A 31 21.24 -15.02 -36.69
N ALA A 32 21.51 -15.76 -35.61
CA ALA A 32 21.47 -17.24 -35.63
C ALA A 32 20.07 -17.80 -35.93
N ASN A 33 19.01 -17.02 -35.73
CA ASN A 33 17.63 -17.39 -36.02
C ASN A 33 17.05 -16.72 -37.26
N GLU A 34 17.89 -16.11 -38.11
CA GLU A 34 17.51 -15.42 -39.37
C GLU A 34 16.49 -14.26 -39.20
N LEU A 35 16.47 -13.63 -38.01
CA LEU A 35 15.55 -12.57 -37.68
C LEU A 35 16.21 -11.18 -37.65
N TRP A 36 17.55 -11.09 -37.72
CA TRP A 36 18.26 -9.84 -37.56
C TRP A 36 17.96 -8.81 -38.66
N GLU A 37 17.88 -9.25 -39.92
CA GLU A 37 17.65 -8.34 -41.05
C GLU A 37 16.34 -7.54 -40.93
N ILE A 38 15.27 -8.20 -40.42
CA ILE A 38 13.97 -7.55 -40.21
C ILE A 38 14.00 -6.58 -39.03
N VAL A 39 14.84 -6.83 -38.03
CA VAL A 39 15.03 -5.94 -36.87
C VAL A 39 15.88 -4.74 -37.22
N ASP A 40 16.90 -4.91 -38.07
CA ASP A 40 17.83 -3.84 -38.46
C ASP A 40 17.23 -2.91 -39.51
N ASN A 41 16.69 -3.49 -40.57
CA ASN A 41 16.19 -2.75 -41.72
C ASN A 41 14.68 -2.42 -41.64
N GLY A 42 13.90 -3.25 -40.92
CA GLY A 42 12.44 -3.24 -40.99
C GLY A 42 11.92 -3.74 -42.34
N PHE A 43 10.65 -3.54 -42.62
CA PHE A 43 10.04 -3.80 -43.92
C PHE A 43 8.95 -2.78 -44.21
N GLU A 44 8.78 -2.43 -45.48
CA GLU A 44 7.74 -1.49 -45.90
C GLU A 44 6.39 -2.22 -46.00
N VAL A 45 5.38 -1.66 -45.34
CA VAL A 45 4.00 -2.09 -45.49
C VAL A 45 3.37 -1.25 -46.60
N PRO A 46 2.96 -1.84 -47.73
CA PRO A 46 2.35 -1.09 -48.82
C PRO A 46 1.08 -0.38 -48.37
N VAL A 47 0.84 0.82 -48.93
CA VAL A 47 -0.37 1.61 -48.68
C VAL A 47 -1.61 0.81 -49.11
N ALA A 48 -2.71 0.92 -48.38
CA ALA A 48 -3.92 0.08 -48.38
C ALA A 48 -4.63 -0.15 -49.74
N ASN A 49 -4.11 0.37 -50.89
CA ASN A 49 -4.69 0.20 -52.23
C ASN A 49 -3.68 -0.21 -53.31
N ALA A 50 -2.48 -0.72 -52.94
CA ALA A 50 -1.53 -1.18 -53.93
C ALA A 50 -1.89 -2.60 -54.44
N GLN A 51 -2.08 -2.78 -55.75
CA GLN A 51 -2.21 -4.11 -56.35
C GLN A 51 -0.86 -4.80 -56.36
N LEU A 52 -0.65 -5.70 -55.40
CA LEU A 52 0.55 -6.53 -55.27
C LEU A 52 0.39 -7.80 -56.10
N ASN A 53 1.44 -8.18 -56.82
CA ASN A 53 1.48 -9.50 -57.47
C ASN A 53 1.68 -10.62 -56.43
N ASP A 54 1.39 -11.90 -56.84
CA ASP A 54 1.42 -13.02 -55.90
C ASP A 54 2.79 -13.21 -55.21
N GLY A 55 3.90 -12.95 -55.89
CA GLY A 55 5.25 -13.01 -55.31
C GLY A 55 5.49 -11.94 -54.25
N GLN A 56 4.99 -10.72 -54.47
CA GLN A 56 5.09 -9.60 -53.51
C GLN A 56 4.23 -9.88 -52.27
N GLN A 57 3.04 -10.46 -52.45
CA GLN A 57 2.19 -10.86 -51.32
C GLN A 57 2.82 -11.94 -50.46
N GLN A 58 3.49 -12.93 -51.08
CA GLN A 58 4.18 -14.00 -50.37
C GLN A 58 5.37 -13.42 -49.56
N THR A 59 6.20 -12.57 -50.18
CA THR A 59 7.32 -11.89 -49.52
C THR A 59 6.85 -11.03 -48.34
N LEU A 60 5.74 -10.31 -48.48
CA LEU A 60 5.15 -9.50 -47.40
C LEU A 60 4.67 -10.35 -46.23
N ARG A 61 4.02 -11.49 -46.51
CA ARG A 61 3.58 -12.43 -45.47
C ARG A 61 4.78 -13.07 -44.73
N GLU A 62 5.84 -13.40 -45.42
CA GLU A 62 7.06 -13.94 -44.82
C GLU A 62 7.75 -12.92 -43.92
N ASN A 63 7.88 -11.66 -44.39
CA ASN A 63 8.48 -10.59 -43.60
C ASN A 63 7.63 -10.24 -42.39
N SER A 64 6.31 -10.17 -42.53
CA SER A 64 5.41 -9.95 -41.39
C SER A 64 5.48 -11.07 -40.35
N SER A 65 5.61 -12.32 -40.80
CA SER A 65 5.78 -13.46 -39.88
C SER A 65 7.13 -13.41 -39.16
N LYS A 66 8.21 -13.02 -39.84
CA LYS A 66 9.54 -12.84 -39.24
C LYS A 66 9.56 -11.69 -38.24
N ASP A 67 8.92 -10.56 -38.58
CA ASP A 67 8.81 -9.41 -37.68
C ASP A 67 8.04 -9.74 -36.41
N ALA A 68 6.89 -10.41 -36.51
CA ALA A 68 6.11 -10.85 -35.36
C ALA A 68 6.90 -11.82 -34.44
N LYS A 69 7.69 -12.73 -35.04
CA LYS A 69 8.57 -13.64 -34.26
C LYS A 69 9.69 -12.87 -33.57
N ALA A 70 10.32 -11.91 -34.25
CA ALA A 70 11.38 -11.09 -33.68
C ALA A 70 10.86 -10.20 -32.57
N LEU A 71 9.70 -9.53 -32.77
CA LEU A 71 9.05 -8.69 -31.77
C LEU A 71 8.70 -9.50 -30.51
N PHE A 72 8.04 -10.65 -30.69
CA PHE A 72 7.71 -11.53 -29.56
C PHE A 72 8.97 -11.98 -28.81
N THR A 73 10.05 -12.29 -29.54
CA THR A 73 11.32 -12.70 -28.93
C THR A 73 11.91 -11.56 -28.08
N ILE A 74 11.96 -10.33 -28.62
CA ILE A 74 12.48 -9.14 -27.90
C ILE A 74 11.63 -8.87 -26.65
N GLN A 75 10.31 -8.89 -26.77
CA GLN A 75 9.39 -8.64 -25.64
C GLN A 75 9.48 -9.72 -24.56
N SER A 76 9.69 -10.99 -24.93
CA SER A 76 9.77 -12.11 -23.98
C SER A 76 11.06 -12.16 -23.16
N VAL A 77 12.13 -11.49 -23.61
CA VAL A 77 13.44 -11.53 -22.92
C VAL A 77 13.73 -10.29 -22.08
N VAL A 78 12.85 -9.31 -22.07
CA VAL A 78 12.97 -8.12 -21.22
C VAL A 78 12.23 -8.33 -19.89
N SER A 79 12.75 -7.74 -18.82
CA SER A 79 12.11 -7.79 -17.50
C SER A 79 10.88 -6.89 -17.43
N ASP A 80 10.01 -7.11 -16.41
CA ASP A 80 8.82 -6.30 -16.15
C ASP A 80 9.12 -4.80 -15.98
N LYS A 81 10.36 -4.45 -15.58
CA LYS A 81 10.82 -3.05 -15.50
C LYS A 81 11.06 -2.40 -16.86
N VAL A 82 11.44 -3.22 -17.84
CA VAL A 82 11.83 -2.78 -19.19
C VAL A 82 10.66 -2.89 -20.15
N PHE A 83 9.81 -3.89 -19.98
CA PHE A 83 8.67 -4.19 -20.85
C PHE A 83 7.77 -2.97 -21.14
N PRO A 84 7.42 -2.08 -20.17
CA PRO A 84 6.61 -0.90 -20.44
C PRO A 84 7.18 0.06 -21.47
N THR A 85 8.51 0.04 -21.71
CA THR A 85 9.13 0.91 -22.71
C THR A 85 8.87 0.46 -24.15
N ILE A 86 8.60 -0.83 -24.36
CA ILE A 86 8.40 -1.43 -25.70
C ILE A 86 7.04 -2.10 -25.87
N MET A 87 6.15 -2.00 -24.88
CA MET A 87 4.84 -2.67 -24.92
C MET A 87 3.94 -2.19 -26.06
N ASN A 88 4.11 -0.95 -26.50
CA ASN A 88 3.34 -0.33 -27.59
C ASN A 88 4.01 -0.44 -28.97
N ALA A 89 5.19 -1.04 -29.04
CA ALA A 89 5.89 -1.22 -30.32
C ALA A 89 5.11 -2.20 -31.22
N THR A 90 4.86 -1.78 -32.46
CA THR A 90 4.10 -2.54 -33.45
C THR A 90 5.00 -3.39 -34.34
N THR A 91 6.30 -3.08 -34.39
CA THR A 91 7.32 -3.82 -35.17
C THR A 91 8.54 -4.15 -34.31
N ALA A 92 9.28 -5.16 -34.70
CA ALA A 92 10.51 -5.57 -34.02
C ALA A 92 11.58 -4.47 -34.10
N LYS A 93 11.65 -3.74 -35.20
CA LYS A 93 12.54 -2.58 -35.37
C LYS A 93 12.20 -1.46 -34.38
N GLU A 94 10.92 -1.08 -34.28
CA GLU A 94 10.46 -0.08 -33.33
C GLU A 94 10.81 -0.43 -31.88
N ALA A 95 10.59 -1.71 -31.49
CA ALA A 95 10.97 -2.19 -30.16
C ALA A 95 12.48 -2.11 -29.93
N TRP A 96 13.28 -2.49 -30.93
CA TRP A 96 14.74 -2.44 -30.85
C TRP A 96 15.28 -1.01 -30.75
N ASP A 97 14.79 -0.12 -31.60
CA ASP A 97 15.19 1.29 -31.64
C ASP A 97 14.77 2.01 -30.35
N THR A 98 13.59 1.68 -29.81
CA THR A 98 13.12 2.21 -28.51
C THR A 98 14.01 1.74 -27.35
N LEU A 99 14.43 0.47 -27.31
CA LEU A 99 15.40 -0.02 -26.35
C LEU A 99 16.77 0.65 -26.54
N GLN A 100 17.18 0.86 -27.77
CA GLN A 100 18.43 1.56 -28.08
C GLN A 100 18.39 3.00 -27.60
N LEU A 101 17.33 3.73 -27.85
CA LEU A 101 17.15 5.12 -27.39
C LEU A 101 17.05 5.21 -25.85
N GLY A 102 16.37 4.26 -25.21
CA GLY A 102 16.14 4.29 -23.78
C GLY A 102 17.31 3.79 -22.93
N TYR A 103 18.08 2.84 -23.45
CA TYR A 103 19.11 2.12 -22.68
C TYR A 103 20.50 2.16 -23.28
N HIS A 104 20.63 2.50 -24.57
CA HIS A 104 21.94 2.80 -25.13
C HIS A 104 22.39 4.12 -24.52
N ARG A 105 23.33 4.06 -23.59
CA ARG A 105 24.05 5.27 -23.19
C ARG A 105 24.61 5.88 -24.46
N THR A 106 23.99 6.95 -24.90
CA THR A 106 24.50 7.76 -26.00
C THR A 106 25.99 8.05 -25.76
N LYS A 107 26.85 7.38 -26.47
CA LYS A 107 28.28 7.68 -26.57
C LYS A 107 28.52 9.01 -27.30
N GLU A 108 27.55 9.92 -27.29
CA GLU A 108 27.62 11.28 -27.75
C GLU A 108 27.20 12.32 -26.72
N VAL A 109 27.31 12.04 -25.43
CA VAL A 109 27.84 13.09 -24.55
C VAL A 109 29.34 13.00 -24.74
N ARG A 110 29.93 13.84 -25.60
CA ARG A 110 31.34 14.13 -25.56
C ARG A 110 31.71 14.23 -24.09
N THR A 111 32.36 13.21 -23.57
CA THR A 111 32.98 13.27 -22.26
C THR A 111 34.17 14.19 -22.45
N ASP A 112 33.97 15.50 -22.24
CA ASP A 112 35.09 16.43 -21.96
C ASP A 112 35.80 16.06 -20.66
N TYR A 113 35.69 14.78 -20.26
CA TYR A 113 36.40 14.21 -19.14
C TYR A 113 37.84 13.88 -19.59
N ASN A 114 38.77 14.70 -19.15
CA ASN A 114 40.17 14.41 -19.32
C ASN A 114 40.66 13.52 -18.15
N PRO A 115 41.24 12.32 -18.43
CA PRO A 115 41.82 11.45 -17.39
C PRO A 115 42.85 12.12 -16.50
N GLU A 116 43.51 13.19 -16.94
CA GLU A 116 44.43 13.98 -16.11
C GLU A 116 43.77 14.54 -14.84
N TYR A 117 42.47 14.89 -14.94
CA TYR A 117 41.69 15.38 -13.78
C TYR A 117 41.35 14.33 -12.74
N ALA A 118 41.69 13.05 -12.95
CA ALA A 118 41.48 11.98 -11.98
C ALA A 118 42.21 12.26 -10.64
N ARG A 119 43.40 12.90 -10.69
CA ARG A 119 44.12 13.30 -9.50
C ARG A 119 43.37 14.38 -8.72
N LEU A 120 42.85 15.39 -9.41
CA LEU A 120 42.04 16.45 -8.80
C LEU A 120 40.79 15.87 -8.17
N TYR A 121 40.09 14.97 -8.89
CA TYR A 121 38.90 14.29 -8.35
C TYR A 121 39.23 13.49 -7.08
N ALA A 122 40.37 12.76 -7.06
CA ALA A 122 40.79 12.00 -5.90
C ALA A 122 41.11 12.89 -4.69
N ALA A 123 41.86 13.99 -4.88
CA ALA A 123 42.15 14.96 -3.84
C ALA A 123 40.89 15.60 -3.26
N LEU A 124 39.97 16.02 -4.12
CA LEU A 124 38.67 16.59 -3.71
C LEU A 124 37.81 15.59 -2.95
N ARG A 125 37.84 14.31 -3.34
CA ARG A 125 37.09 13.24 -2.68
C ARG A 125 37.61 12.95 -1.28
N THR A 126 38.94 12.98 -1.09
CA THR A 126 39.57 12.70 0.19
C THR A 126 39.66 13.91 1.10
N GLY A 127 39.34 15.11 0.60
CA GLY A 127 39.47 16.35 1.38
C GLY A 127 40.90 16.93 1.44
N ASP A 128 41.75 16.54 0.51
CA ASP A 128 43.15 17.05 0.42
C ASP A 128 43.17 18.39 -0.30
N TRP A 129 43.26 19.46 0.49
CA TRP A 129 43.42 20.82 -0.04
C TRP A 129 44.76 21.07 -0.68
N HIS A 130 45.85 20.51 -0.09
CA HIS A 130 47.20 20.72 -0.62
C HIS A 130 47.31 20.16 -2.04
N GLY A 131 46.94 18.89 -2.24
CA GLY A 131 46.93 18.26 -3.54
C GLY A 131 45.94 18.93 -4.53
N THR A 132 44.80 19.43 -4.02
CA THR A 132 43.84 20.19 -4.84
C THR A 132 44.46 21.50 -5.33
N ARG A 133 45.10 22.28 -4.45
CA ARG A 133 45.71 23.56 -4.76
C ARG A 133 46.93 23.43 -5.71
N GLU A 134 47.77 22.44 -5.47
CA GLU A 134 48.92 22.12 -6.33
C GLU A 134 48.42 21.82 -7.77
N PHE A 135 47.39 21.01 -7.91
CA PHE A 135 46.82 20.69 -9.22
C PHE A 135 46.23 21.91 -9.90
N LEU A 136 45.46 22.74 -9.18
CA LEU A 136 44.86 23.95 -9.73
C LEU A 136 45.89 24.99 -10.20
N ASN A 137 46.98 25.12 -9.50
CA ASN A 137 48.08 26.04 -9.87
C ASN A 137 48.82 25.57 -11.14
N GLY A 138 48.88 24.26 -11.40
CA GLY A 138 49.58 23.69 -12.56
C GLY A 138 48.72 23.58 -13.82
N HIS A 139 47.35 23.77 -13.72
CA HIS A 139 46.44 23.53 -14.84
C HIS A 139 45.48 24.70 -14.99
N GLU A 140 45.72 25.56 -15.93
CA GLU A 140 44.88 26.71 -16.29
C GLU A 140 43.48 26.19 -16.73
N GLY A 141 42.38 26.69 -16.12
CA GLY A 141 41.02 26.26 -16.41
C GLY A 141 40.51 25.06 -15.62
N ALA A 142 41.33 24.37 -14.81
CA ALA A 142 40.94 23.21 -14.00
C ALA A 142 39.83 23.51 -13.01
N LEU A 143 39.71 24.75 -12.55
CA LEU A 143 38.67 25.22 -11.62
C LEU A 143 37.24 25.07 -12.18
N THR A 144 37.08 25.24 -13.50
CA THR A 144 35.77 25.15 -14.19
C THR A 144 35.62 23.92 -15.07
N ALA A 145 36.68 23.12 -15.22
CA ALA A 145 36.69 21.91 -16.02
C ALA A 145 35.75 20.84 -15.50
N ARG A 146 35.25 19.98 -16.38
CA ARG A 146 34.48 18.79 -16.03
C ARG A 146 35.44 17.68 -15.63
N ILE A 147 35.44 17.32 -14.34
CA ILE A 147 36.38 16.37 -13.74
C ILE A 147 35.77 14.98 -13.47
N SER A 148 34.50 14.75 -13.85
CA SER A 148 33.85 13.46 -13.75
C SER A 148 33.02 13.14 -15.00
N HIS A 149 32.71 11.86 -15.19
CA HIS A 149 31.81 11.40 -16.28
C HIS A 149 30.39 12.00 -16.19
N GLU A 150 29.96 12.40 -15.01
CA GLU A 150 28.68 13.09 -14.78
C GLU A 150 28.75 14.59 -15.11
N GLY A 151 29.90 15.09 -15.56
CA GLY A 151 30.14 16.50 -15.83
C GLY A 151 30.31 17.36 -14.58
N LYS A 152 30.58 16.76 -13.44
CA LYS A 152 30.84 17.48 -12.18
C LYS A 152 32.16 18.22 -12.26
N ARG A 153 32.21 19.40 -11.64
CA ARG A 153 33.39 20.25 -11.51
C ARG A 153 33.96 20.20 -10.10
N ALA A 154 35.07 20.81 -9.86
CA ALA A 154 35.73 20.81 -8.54
C ALA A 154 34.78 21.19 -7.40
N LEU A 155 34.02 22.26 -7.53
CA LEU A 155 33.04 22.70 -6.53
C LEU A 155 31.93 21.69 -6.30
N HIS A 156 31.43 20.99 -7.36
CA HIS A 156 30.40 19.95 -7.21
C HIS A 156 30.92 18.76 -6.41
N VAL A 157 32.16 18.32 -6.67
CA VAL A 157 32.77 17.18 -5.99
C VAL A 157 33.06 17.53 -4.51
N ALA A 158 33.65 18.68 -4.24
CA ALA A 158 33.91 19.14 -2.86
C ALA A 158 32.61 19.27 -2.06
N ALA A 159 31.54 19.80 -2.68
CA ALA A 159 30.22 19.91 -2.05
C ALA A 159 29.54 18.55 -1.80
N LEU A 160 29.64 17.61 -2.77
CA LEU A 160 29.09 16.26 -2.65
C LEU A 160 29.69 15.46 -1.47
N PHE A 161 31.03 15.57 -1.29
CA PHE A 161 31.74 14.87 -0.22
C PHE A 161 31.79 15.64 1.10
N GLY A 162 31.24 16.86 1.16
CA GLY A 162 31.05 17.62 2.38
C GLY A 162 32.32 18.33 2.90
N HIS A 163 33.30 18.53 2.05
CA HIS A 163 34.58 19.17 2.46
C HIS A 163 34.44 20.69 2.49
N ARG A 164 33.85 21.21 3.56
CA ARG A 164 33.52 22.63 3.73
C ARG A 164 34.70 23.54 3.52
N HIS A 165 35.88 23.23 4.12
CA HIS A 165 37.05 24.07 4.00
C HIS A 165 37.53 24.20 2.53
N ILE A 166 37.45 23.11 1.75
CA ILE A 166 37.75 23.14 0.30
C ILE A 166 36.76 23.99 -0.46
N VAL A 167 35.46 23.84 -0.15
CA VAL A 167 34.40 24.66 -0.77
C VAL A 167 34.65 26.15 -0.50
N GLU A 168 35.00 26.52 0.74
CA GLU A 168 35.33 27.91 1.10
C GLU A 168 36.53 28.45 0.30
N GLN A 169 37.56 27.67 0.14
CA GLN A 169 38.75 28.05 -0.65
C GLN A 169 38.45 28.16 -2.15
N LEU A 170 37.67 27.20 -2.69
CA LEU A 170 37.26 27.25 -4.10
C LEU A 170 36.39 28.46 -4.41
N LEU A 171 35.45 28.83 -3.49
CA LEU A 171 34.59 30.02 -3.65
C LEU A 171 35.41 31.33 -3.66
N GLN A 172 36.55 31.39 -3.00
CA GLN A 172 37.48 32.56 -3.05
C GLN A 172 38.14 32.69 -4.44
N LEU A 173 38.34 31.56 -5.13
CA LEU A 173 39.01 31.52 -6.44
C LEU A 173 38.05 31.62 -7.61
N MET A 174 36.74 31.46 -7.38
CA MET A 174 35.68 31.39 -8.44
C MET A 174 34.94 32.72 -8.57
N SER A 175 34.61 33.11 -9.81
CA SER A 175 33.68 34.19 -10.05
C SER A 175 32.20 33.74 -9.74
N ALA A 176 31.32 34.70 -9.52
CA ALA A 176 29.89 34.44 -9.25
C ALA A 176 29.23 33.59 -10.34
N ASP A 177 29.61 33.75 -11.61
CA ASP A 177 29.07 32.97 -12.72
C ASP A 177 29.62 31.54 -12.75
N ASN A 178 30.87 31.34 -12.37
CA ASN A 178 31.48 30.01 -12.31
C ASN A 178 30.85 29.15 -11.22
N VAL A 179 30.35 29.73 -10.13
CA VAL A 179 29.63 29.04 -9.06
C VAL A 179 28.29 28.48 -9.53
N LYS A 180 27.64 29.11 -10.53
CA LYS A 180 26.34 28.69 -11.12
C LYS A 180 26.48 27.53 -12.12
N LEU A 181 27.69 27.11 -12.47
CA LEU A 181 27.93 26.06 -13.45
C LEU A 181 27.19 24.75 -13.06
N ARG A 182 26.62 24.08 -14.08
CA ARG A 182 25.80 22.89 -13.92
C ARG A 182 26.54 21.63 -14.40
N ASP A 183 26.27 20.50 -13.78
CA ASP A 183 26.68 19.18 -14.27
C ASP A 183 25.80 18.71 -15.46
N ASN A 184 26.01 17.49 -15.96
CA ASN A 184 25.24 16.92 -17.06
C ASN A 184 23.75 16.68 -16.72
N ARG A 185 23.40 16.64 -15.42
CA ARG A 185 22.02 16.54 -14.92
C ARG A 185 21.39 17.91 -14.64
N GLY A 186 22.12 18.98 -14.91
CA GLY A 186 21.71 20.35 -14.61
C GLY A 186 21.84 20.71 -13.11
N LEU A 187 22.53 19.91 -12.32
CA LEU A 187 22.73 20.15 -10.89
C LEU A 187 23.85 21.17 -10.70
N THR A 188 23.68 22.08 -9.74
CA THR A 188 24.74 22.97 -9.23
C THR A 188 25.41 22.34 -8.00
N ALA A 189 26.52 22.90 -7.57
CA ALA A 189 27.18 22.47 -6.33
C ALA A 189 26.26 22.54 -5.11
N LEU A 190 25.33 23.50 -5.06
CA LEU A 190 24.33 23.58 -3.99
C LEU A 190 23.38 22.37 -3.98
N HIS A 191 22.96 21.86 -5.15
CA HIS A 191 22.18 20.62 -5.23
C HIS A 191 22.95 19.42 -4.69
N GLU A 192 24.24 19.32 -4.99
CA GLU A 192 25.08 18.22 -4.51
C GLU A 192 25.28 18.31 -2.98
N ALA A 193 25.47 19.52 -2.43
CA ALA A 193 25.58 19.73 -0.99
C ALA A 193 24.34 19.26 -0.19
N THR A 194 23.14 19.26 -0.82
CA THR A 194 21.90 18.82 -0.13
C THR A 194 21.84 17.31 0.14
N TYR A 195 22.71 16.49 -0.44
CA TYR A 195 22.85 15.06 -0.07
C TYR A 195 23.53 14.87 1.28
N GLY A 196 24.42 15.81 1.65
CA GLY A 196 25.11 15.79 2.93
C GLY A 196 24.23 16.19 4.10
N LYS A 197 24.78 16.07 5.31
CA LYS A 197 24.12 16.52 6.55
C LYS A 197 24.63 17.90 7.02
N ASP A 198 25.65 18.46 6.35
CA ASP A 198 26.28 19.70 6.78
C ASP A 198 25.49 20.94 6.26
N VAL A 199 24.67 21.49 7.13
CA VAL A 199 23.92 22.73 6.86
C VAL A 199 24.86 23.93 6.73
N GLN A 200 26.01 23.94 7.41
CA GLN A 200 26.98 25.04 7.35
C GLN A 200 27.64 25.14 5.99
N LEU A 201 27.90 23.98 5.33
CA LEU A 201 28.36 23.94 3.94
C LEU A 201 27.36 24.63 3.00
N VAL A 202 26.07 24.34 3.16
CA VAL A 202 25.01 24.94 2.35
C VAL A 202 24.91 26.46 2.61
N LYS A 203 24.99 26.88 3.87
CA LYS A 203 25.06 28.31 4.22
C LYS A 203 26.23 29.00 3.53
N CYS A 204 27.41 28.39 3.56
CA CYS A 204 28.61 28.92 2.92
C CYS A 204 28.36 29.11 1.40
N LEU A 205 27.80 28.12 0.70
CA LEU A 205 27.49 28.22 -0.73
C LEU A 205 26.47 29.33 -1.06
N VAL A 206 25.47 29.54 -0.18
CA VAL A 206 24.44 30.56 -0.39
C VAL A 206 24.95 31.96 -0.06
N GLU A 207 25.70 32.13 1.05
CA GLU A 207 26.12 33.42 1.56
C GLU A 207 27.38 33.95 0.88
N LYS A 208 28.40 33.07 0.70
CA LYS A 208 29.69 33.42 0.09
C LYS A 208 29.70 33.15 -1.43
N GLY A 209 28.86 32.24 -1.92
CA GLY A 209 28.79 31.92 -3.33
C GLY A 209 27.78 32.81 -4.09
N ASN A 210 26.55 32.37 -4.24
CA ASN A 210 25.51 33.16 -4.92
C ASN A 210 24.10 32.72 -4.49
N ARG A 211 23.25 33.66 -4.08
CA ARG A 211 21.85 33.40 -3.73
C ARG A 211 21.01 32.91 -4.90
N GLU A 212 21.39 33.21 -6.14
CA GLU A 212 20.69 32.74 -7.35
C GLU A 212 20.73 31.18 -7.45
N LEU A 213 21.71 30.53 -6.80
CA LEU A 213 21.77 29.06 -6.71
C LEU A 213 20.51 28.42 -6.13
N LEU A 214 19.76 29.15 -5.29
CA LEU A 214 18.54 28.67 -4.64
C LEU A 214 17.42 28.38 -5.63
N THR A 215 17.40 29.07 -6.78
CA THR A 215 16.30 29.05 -7.74
C THR A 215 16.65 28.36 -9.06
N ILE A 216 17.94 28.02 -9.26
CA ILE A 216 18.40 27.32 -10.48
C ILE A 216 17.80 25.89 -10.50
N PRO A 217 16.96 25.55 -11.50
CA PRO A 217 16.39 24.20 -11.57
C PRO A 217 17.37 23.23 -12.27
N SER A 218 17.35 21.96 -11.84
CA SER A 218 18.00 20.87 -12.55
C SER A 218 17.26 20.54 -13.87
N ASN A 219 17.80 19.62 -14.69
CA ASN A 219 17.13 19.14 -15.91
C ASN A 219 15.76 18.50 -15.64
N THR A 220 15.51 18.02 -14.39
CA THR A 220 14.21 17.52 -13.95
C THR A 220 13.31 18.60 -13.32
N GLY A 221 13.75 19.87 -13.35
CA GLY A 221 13.04 20.99 -12.78
C GLY A 221 13.12 21.10 -11.26
N TRP A 222 14.02 20.38 -10.59
CA TRP A 222 14.20 20.44 -9.15
C TRP A 222 15.15 21.55 -8.74
N ILE A 223 14.74 22.34 -7.74
CA ILE A 223 15.61 23.31 -7.07
C ILE A 223 16.24 22.66 -5.82
N PRO A 224 17.29 23.25 -5.22
CA PRO A 224 17.96 22.70 -4.03
C PRO A 224 17.01 22.36 -2.86
N LEU A 225 16.01 23.21 -2.61
CA LEU A 225 14.98 22.97 -1.58
C LEU A 225 14.18 21.68 -1.87
N THR A 226 13.72 21.45 -3.10
CA THR A 226 13.01 20.22 -3.45
C THR A 226 13.89 18.98 -3.28
N ARG A 227 15.18 19.12 -3.55
CA ARG A 227 16.16 18.07 -3.33
C ARG A 227 16.35 17.72 -1.87
N ALA A 228 16.52 18.72 -1.01
CA ALA A 228 16.64 18.54 0.45
C ALA A 228 15.42 17.85 1.04
N LEU A 229 14.21 18.22 0.59
CA LEU A 229 12.95 17.56 0.99
C LEU A 229 12.92 16.10 0.55
N SER A 230 13.40 15.77 -0.66
CA SER A 230 13.42 14.40 -1.18
C SER A 230 14.38 13.48 -0.43
N VAL A 231 15.48 14.03 0.11
CA VAL A 231 16.44 13.31 0.96
C VAL A 231 15.92 13.14 2.39
N GLY A 232 14.93 13.94 2.81
CA GLY A 232 14.35 13.89 4.15
C GLY A 232 15.18 14.64 5.21
N ASN A 233 16.11 15.50 4.81
CA ASN A 233 16.92 16.29 5.75
C ASN A 233 16.14 17.53 6.23
N LYS A 234 15.52 17.41 7.41
CA LYS A 234 14.64 18.44 7.97
C LYS A 234 15.35 19.77 8.22
N GLU A 235 16.54 19.76 8.79
CA GLU A 235 17.30 20.97 9.13
C GLU A 235 17.74 21.71 7.87
N MET A 236 18.24 20.96 6.88
CA MET A 236 18.65 21.47 5.58
C MET A 236 17.46 22.10 4.84
N ALA A 237 16.34 21.37 4.80
CA ALA A 237 15.13 21.86 4.16
C ALA A 237 14.56 23.10 4.86
N ALA A 238 14.60 23.16 6.20
CA ALA A 238 14.17 24.32 6.97
C ALA A 238 15.00 25.57 6.65
N TYR A 239 16.32 25.41 6.60
CA TYR A 239 17.22 26.53 6.22
C TYR A 239 16.94 26.98 4.78
N LEU A 240 16.94 26.07 3.82
CA LEU A 240 16.70 26.41 2.43
C LEU A 240 15.32 27.04 2.21
N PHE A 241 14.30 26.59 2.95
CA PHE A 241 12.97 27.19 2.90
C PHE A 241 12.95 28.63 3.39
N SER A 242 13.77 28.97 4.43
CA SER A 242 13.84 30.32 4.99
C SER A 242 14.58 31.32 4.10
N VAL A 243 15.47 30.83 3.20
CA VAL A 243 16.30 31.70 2.35
C VAL A 243 15.83 31.72 0.87
N THR A 244 14.98 30.79 0.46
CA THR A 244 14.45 30.75 -0.91
C THR A 244 13.37 31.81 -1.09
N PRO A 245 13.47 32.72 -2.10
CA PRO A 245 12.46 33.75 -2.34
C PRO A 245 11.11 33.12 -2.74
N TRP A 246 10.03 33.49 -2.08
CA TRP A 246 8.70 32.93 -2.31
C TRP A 246 8.10 33.37 -3.64
N GLU A 247 8.52 34.54 -4.14
CA GLU A 247 8.16 35.06 -5.47
C GLU A 247 8.55 34.09 -6.59
N GLU A 248 9.63 33.35 -6.40
CA GLU A 248 10.11 32.33 -7.36
C GLU A 248 9.36 30.98 -7.23
N LEU A 249 8.50 30.83 -6.21
CA LEU A 249 7.67 29.66 -6.00
C LEU A 249 6.24 29.82 -6.49
N THR A 250 5.92 30.97 -7.08
CA THR A 250 4.58 31.25 -7.65
C THR A 250 4.35 30.47 -8.96
N PRO A 251 3.09 30.25 -9.35
CA PRO A 251 2.77 29.51 -10.58
C PRO A 251 3.33 30.12 -11.85
N GLU A 252 3.48 31.44 -11.89
CA GLU A 252 4.01 32.20 -13.04
C GLU A 252 5.49 31.86 -13.32
N LYS A 253 6.23 31.45 -12.26
CA LYS A 253 7.65 31.05 -12.34
C LYS A 253 7.84 29.54 -12.51
N GLY A 254 6.77 28.76 -12.49
CA GLY A 254 6.80 27.32 -12.73
C GLY A 254 6.16 26.47 -11.64
N TYR A 255 6.56 25.19 -11.57
CA TYR A 255 5.89 24.21 -10.73
C TYR A 255 6.59 23.92 -9.38
N ASN A 256 7.66 24.67 -9.04
CA ASN A 256 8.44 24.37 -7.83
C ASN A 256 7.63 24.55 -6.55
N GLY A 257 6.75 25.57 -6.47
CA GLY A 257 5.86 25.77 -5.33
C GLY A 257 4.95 24.57 -5.07
N VAL A 258 4.28 24.07 -6.13
CA VAL A 258 3.40 22.87 -6.03
C VAL A 258 4.22 21.65 -5.62
N ARG A 259 5.41 21.47 -6.22
CA ARG A 259 6.29 20.33 -5.89
C ARG A 259 6.74 20.35 -4.44
N ILE A 260 7.09 21.51 -3.90
CA ILE A 260 7.46 21.68 -2.49
C ILE A 260 6.31 21.31 -1.57
N LEU A 261 5.09 21.79 -1.85
CA LEU A 261 3.88 21.47 -1.06
C LEU A 261 3.63 19.96 -1.03
N ILE A 262 3.67 19.31 -2.19
CA ILE A 262 3.49 17.85 -2.31
C ILE A 262 4.59 17.09 -1.55
N MET A 263 5.85 17.50 -1.67
CA MET A 263 6.96 16.85 -0.98
C MET A 263 6.92 17.05 0.54
N CYS A 264 6.63 18.25 1.03
CA CYS A 264 6.43 18.52 2.45
C CYS A 264 5.31 17.63 3.02
N TYR A 265 4.23 17.45 2.25
CA TYR A 265 3.12 16.62 2.68
C TYR A 265 3.47 15.13 2.72
N TYR A 266 4.10 14.56 1.69
CA TYR A 266 4.50 13.14 1.69
C TYR A 266 5.58 12.81 2.72
N SER A 267 6.53 13.72 2.93
CA SER A 267 7.60 13.52 3.92
C SER A 267 7.15 13.82 5.35
N GLN A 268 6.00 14.47 5.54
CA GLN A 268 5.52 14.99 6.83
C GLN A 268 6.52 15.96 7.49
N ILE A 269 7.34 16.64 6.68
CA ILE A 269 8.36 17.58 7.10
C ILE A 269 7.92 19.00 6.75
N LEU A 270 8.10 19.95 7.67
CA LEU A 270 7.82 21.38 7.46
C LEU A 270 6.39 21.68 6.98
N LEU A 271 5.40 20.97 7.50
CA LEU A 271 3.99 21.22 7.17
C LEU A 271 3.51 22.62 7.56
N ASP A 272 4.07 23.20 8.62
CA ASP A 272 3.87 24.57 9.02
C ASP A 272 4.32 25.56 7.94
N LYS A 273 5.51 25.34 7.37
CA LYS A 273 6.04 26.15 6.29
C LYS A 273 5.31 25.95 4.96
N ALA A 274 4.91 24.72 4.67
CA ALA A 274 4.04 24.44 3.52
C ALA A 274 2.70 25.18 3.63
N LEU A 275 2.13 25.25 4.84
CA LEU A 275 0.91 25.99 5.09
C LEU A 275 1.10 27.51 4.93
N GLU A 276 2.23 28.07 5.41
CA GLU A 276 2.58 29.47 5.20
C GLU A 276 2.70 29.79 3.69
N LEU A 277 3.40 28.95 2.91
CA LEU A 277 3.54 29.09 1.46
C LEU A 277 2.17 29.02 0.76
N LEU A 278 1.31 28.08 1.18
CA LEU A 278 -0.03 27.95 0.59
C LEU A 278 -0.94 29.15 0.95
N ARG A 279 -0.77 29.75 2.13
CA ARG A 279 -1.46 31.00 2.50
C ARG A 279 -0.96 32.19 1.68
N TYR A 280 0.34 32.23 1.37
CA TYR A 280 0.93 33.26 0.50
C TYR A 280 0.42 33.15 -0.94
N CYS A 281 0.38 31.94 -1.50
CA CYS A 281 -0.13 31.69 -2.85
C CYS A 281 -1.12 30.51 -2.89
N PRO A 282 -2.43 30.73 -2.60
CA PRO A 282 -3.43 29.66 -2.54
C PRO A 282 -3.66 28.93 -3.87
N LYS A 283 -3.41 29.59 -5.01
CA LYS A 283 -3.54 29.00 -6.35
C LYS A 283 -2.70 27.74 -6.53
N LEU A 284 -1.59 27.58 -5.77
CA LEU A 284 -0.74 26.39 -5.83
C LEU A 284 -1.48 25.09 -5.45
N ALA A 285 -2.60 25.19 -4.73
CA ALA A 285 -3.38 24.02 -4.32
C ALA A 285 -4.05 23.27 -5.48
N VAL A 286 -4.40 23.98 -6.55
CA VAL A 286 -5.25 23.48 -7.63
C VAL A 286 -4.50 23.25 -8.94
N ILE A 287 -3.23 23.64 -8.99
CA ILE A 287 -2.40 23.51 -10.20
C ILE A 287 -1.84 22.09 -10.29
N PRO A 288 -2.04 21.40 -11.44
CA PRO A 288 -1.43 20.09 -11.65
C PRO A 288 0.08 20.21 -11.91
N LEU A 289 0.86 19.36 -11.24
CA LEU A 289 2.26 19.17 -11.55
C LEU A 289 2.37 18.28 -12.79
N PRO A 290 3.01 18.75 -13.88
CA PRO A 290 3.11 17.97 -15.11
C PRO A 290 3.83 16.64 -14.87
N ALA A 291 3.49 15.64 -15.67
CA ALA A 291 4.11 14.34 -15.65
C ALA A 291 5.64 14.47 -15.79
N SER A 292 6.36 14.17 -14.71
CA SER A 292 7.80 13.96 -14.76
C SER A 292 8.08 12.58 -15.35
N HIS A 293 9.35 12.21 -15.60
CA HIS A 293 9.79 10.91 -16.14
C HIS A 293 9.17 9.63 -15.51
N ARG A 294 8.30 9.75 -14.51
CA ARG A 294 7.49 8.67 -13.93
C ARG A 294 6.02 8.67 -14.38
N GLY A 295 5.67 9.45 -15.39
CA GLY A 295 4.51 9.23 -16.26
C GLY A 295 3.13 9.70 -15.74
N ARG A 296 2.98 10.32 -14.56
CA ARG A 296 1.67 10.77 -14.07
C ARG A 296 1.70 12.20 -13.52
N GLU A 297 0.75 13.01 -13.95
CA GLU A 297 0.47 14.29 -13.33
C GLU A 297 -0.05 14.09 -11.90
N SER A 298 0.24 15.02 -10.99
CA SER A 298 -0.23 14.99 -9.62
C SER A 298 -0.58 16.38 -9.11
N THR A 299 -1.53 16.48 -8.19
CA THR A 299 -1.93 17.72 -7.55
C THR A 299 -1.74 17.62 -6.04
N LEU A 300 -1.76 18.77 -5.34
CA LEU A 300 -1.77 18.77 -3.88
C LEU A 300 -3.00 18.04 -3.33
N LEU A 301 -4.15 18.16 -4.00
CA LEU A 301 -5.37 17.44 -3.62
C LEU A 301 -5.21 15.92 -3.72
N GLU A 302 -4.60 15.41 -4.81
CA GLU A 302 -4.30 13.98 -4.94
C GLU A 302 -3.30 13.50 -3.89
N ALA A 303 -2.31 14.33 -3.54
CA ALA A 303 -1.38 14.04 -2.44
C ALA A 303 -2.11 13.95 -1.10
N LEU A 304 -2.97 14.94 -0.78
CA LEU A 304 -3.79 14.95 0.43
C LEU A 304 -4.70 13.71 0.53
N ALA A 305 -5.26 13.27 -0.61
CA ALA A 305 -6.10 12.08 -0.72
C ALA A 305 -5.34 10.75 -0.61
N SER A 306 -4.01 10.76 -0.66
CA SER A 306 -3.19 9.53 -0.72
C SER A 306 -2.60 9.10 0.61
N VAL A 307 -2.68 9.91 1.68
CA VAL A 307 -2.09 9.65 2.99
C VAL A 307 -3.18 9.55 4.07
N PRO A 308 -3.76 8.35 4.30
CA PRO A 308 -4.83 8.17 5.28
C PRO A 308 -4.43 8.55 6.70
N SER A 309 -3.19 8.27 7.10
CA SER A 309 -2.68 8.55 8.44
C SER A 309 -2.67 10.04 8.82
N ALA A 310 -2.79 10.92 7.85
CA ALA A 310 -2.91 12.37 8.05
C ALA A 310 -4.33 12.82 8.48
N PHE A 311 -5.31 11.90 8.46
CA PHE A 311 -6.70 12.15 8.84
C PHE A 311 -7.14 11.21 9.97
N PRO A 312 -8.13 11.64 10.81
CA PRO A 312 -8.58 10.83 11.94
C PRO A 312 -9.11 9.43 11.56
N SER A 313 -9.75 9.31 10.40
CA SER A 313 -10.30 8.03 9.90
C SER A 313 -9.22 7.04 9.45
N GLY A 314 -8.06 7.51 9.02
CA GLY A 314 -6.98 6.68 8.49
C GLY A 314 -6.05 6.09 9.56
N ARG A 315 -6.32 6.29 10.84
CA ARG A 315 -5.56 5.66 11.91
C ARG A 315 -5.90 4.17 11.96
N GLN A 316 -4.97 3.33 11.55
CA GLN A 316 -5.05 1.90 11.78
C GLN A 316 -4.92 1.64 13.29
N LEU A 317 -6.06 1.51 13.96
CA LEU A 317 -6.11 1.07 15.34
C LEU A 317 -5.94 -0.45 15.36
N THR A 318 -5.04 -0.96 16.20
CA THR A 318 -4.97 -2.39 16.48
C THR A 318 -6.32 -2.88 17.03
N PHE A 319 -6.61 -4.18 16.88
CA PHE A 319 -7.87 -4.78 17.34
C PHE A 319 -8.22 -4.36 18.79
N TRP A 320 -7.24 -4.40 19.69
CA TRP A 320 -7.38 -4.04 21.10
C TRP A 320 -7.64 -2.53 21.29
N GLU A 321 -6.97 -1.68 20.51
CA GLU A 321 -7.22 -0.25 20.52
C GLU A 321 -8.63 0.07 20.02
N ARG A 322 -9.11 -0.58 18.96
CA ARG A 322 -10.51 -0.44 18.50
C ARG A 322 -11.51 -0.77 19.58
N TRP A 323 -11.28 -1.84 20.34
CA TRP A 323 -12.14 -2.26 21.42
C TRP A 323 -12.11 -1.27 22.60
N ILE A 324 -10.93 -0.83 23.04
CA ILE A 324 -10.73 0.12 24.13
C ILE A 324 -11.28 1.52 23.74
N PHE A 325 -10.99 2.01 22.53
CA PHE A 325 -11.45 3.32 22.06
C PHE A 325 -12.98 3.35 21.86
N ARG A 326 -13.59 2.27 21.42
CA ARG A 326 -15.05 2.18 21.27
C ARG A 326 -15.75 2.26 22.63
N ARG A 327 -15.18 1.67 23.68
CA ARG A 327 -15.73 1.70 25.04
C ARG A 327 -15.42 3.03 25.78
N ARG A 328 -14.34 3.71 25.40
CA ARG A 328 -13.88 4.98 26.02
C ARG A 328 -14.19 6.23 25.18
N ARG A 329 -15.17 6.21 24.32
CA ARG A 329 -15.53 7.34 23.44
C ARG A 329 -15.69 8.69 24.17
N ASN A 330 -15.88 8.70 25.49
CA ASN A 330 -16.07 9.90 26.31
C ASN A 330 -14.84 10.33 27.14
N ILE A 331 -13.72 9.59 27.16
CA ILE A 331 -12.66 9.85 28.15
C ILE A 331 -11.30 10.25 27.56
N CYS A 332 -10.98 9.91 26.32
CA CYS A 332 -9.69 10.26 25.72
C CYS A 332 -9.78 11.41 24.71
N LYS A 333 -10.00 12.62 25.20
CA LYS A 333 -9.52 13.86 24.56
C LYS A 333 -8.05 14.05 24.94
N VAL A 334 -7.15 13.31 24.33
CA VAL A 334 -5.71 13.52 24.57
C VAL A 334 -5.14 14.46 23.51
N ASP A 335 -4.67 15.59 23.97
CA ASP A 335 -4.25 16.77 23.21
C ASP A 335 -3.13 16.58 22.16
N LYS A 336 -2.35 15.51 22.19
CA LYS A 336 -1.29 15.27 21.21
C LYS A 336 -1.78 14.87 19.82
N SER A 337 -2.96 14.25 19.70
CA SER A 337 -3.52 13.87 18.40
C SER A 337 -4.10 15.05 17.63
N LYS A 338 -4.49 16.13 18.31
CA LYS A 338 -5.06 17.32 17.67
C LYS A 338 -4.05 18.07 16.81
N LEU A 339 -2.77 18.12 17.20
CA LEU A 339 -1.75 18.83 16.43
C LEU A 339 -1.40 18.10 15.12
N THR A 340 -1.36 16.77 15.13
CA THR A 340 -0.97 15.96 13.97
C THR A 340 -1.95 16.11 12.79
N TYR A 341 -3.24 16.31 13.07
CA TYR A 341 -4.27 16.43 12.02
C TYR A 341 -4.59 17.89 11.65
N LYS A 342 -4.04 18.86 12.37
CA LYS A 342 -4.35 20.28 12.17
C LYS A 342 -3.87 20.79 10.82
N HIS A 343 -2.60 20.59 10.50
CA HIS A 343 -2.01 21.10 9.27
C HIS A 343 -2.60 20.47 8.00
N PRO A 344 -2.77 19.13 7.88
CA PRO A 344 -3.44 18.54 6.72
C PRO A 344 -4.86 19.05 6.51
N ARG A 345 -5.61 19.26 7.60
CA ARG A 345 -6.95 19.82 7.53
C ARG A 345 -6.95 21.27 7.05
N GLU A 346 -6.07 22.11 7.56
CA GLU A 346 -5.95 23.50 7.12
C GLU A 346 -5.50 23.60 5.65
N LEU A 347 -4.56 22.72 5.20
CA LEU A 347 -4.18 22.63 3.80
C LEU A 347 -5.37 22.28 2.91
N LEU A 348 -6.21 21.31 3.34
CA LEU A 348 -7.43 20.93 2.62
C LEU A 348 -8.45 22.08 2.59
N GLU A 349 -8.68 22.77 3.70
CA GLU A 349 -9.61 23.90 3.78
C GLU A 349 -9.21 25.03 2.83
N ILE A 350 -7.90 25.37 2.72
CA ILE A 350 -7.41 26.37 1.77
C ILE A 350 -7.59 25.88 0.32
N ALA A 351 -7.26 24.63 0.06
CA ALA A 351 -7.43 24.05 -1.27
C ALA A 351 -8.90 24.02 -1.73
N CYS A 352 -9.82 23.70 -0.82
CA CYS A 352 -11.26 23.73 -1.10
C CYS A 352 -11.76 25.16 -1.39
N LYS A 353 -11.27 26.17 -0.66
CA LYS A 353 -11.60 27.58 -0.93
C LYS A 353 -11.15 28.03 -2.32
N GLU A 354 -9.99 27.57 -2.78
CA GLU A 354 -9.52 27.87 -4.14
C GLU A 354 -10.31 27.10 -5.21
N LEU A 355 -10.65 25.82 -4.95
CA LEU A 355 -11.53 25.05 -5.83
C LEU A 355 -12.86 25.76 -6.10
N PHE A 356 -13.43 26.41 -5.08
CA PHE A 356 -14.71 27.13 -5.21
C PHE A 356 -14.68 28.28 -6.21
N LYS A 357 -13.50 28.88 -6.44
CA LYS A 357 -13.30 29.99 -7.37
C LYS A 357 -13.16 29.55 -8.83
N LEU A 358 -12.95 28.26 -9.08
CA LEU A 358 -12.64 27.76 -10.41
C LEU A 358 -13.91 27.66 -11.29
N ASN A 359 -13.74 27.96 -12.58
CA ASN A 359 -14.74 27.65 -13.57
C ASN A 359 -14.75 26.16 -13.93
N ILE A 360 -15.69 25.71 -14.78
CA ILE A 360 -15.87 24.27 -15.08
C ILE A 360 -14.62 23.67 -15.75
N ALA A 361 -14.01 24.34 -16.71
CA ALA A 361 -12.82 23.88 -17.39
C ALA A 361 -11.59 23.82 -16.48
N GLU A 362 -11.41 24.82 -15.64
CA GLU A 362 -10.36 24.84 -14.62
C GLU A 362 -10.56 23.76 -13.54
N LEU A 363 -11.81 23.47 -13.19
CA LEU A 363 -12.14 22.42 -12.25
C LEU A 363 -11.78 21.03 -12.79
N GLU A 364 -12.03 20.76 -14.05
CA GLU A 364 -11.60 19.52 -14.72
C GLU A 364 -10.08 19.39 -14.73
N ASN A 365 -9.38 20.47 -15.09
CA ASN A 365 -7.90 20.52 -15.08
C ASN A 365 -7.31 20.36 -13.67
N SER A 366 -8.02 20.77 -12.62
CA SER A 366 -7.57 20.62 -11.23
C SER A 366 -7.51 19.15 -10.76
N ARG A 367 -8.12 18.22 -11.50
CA ARG A 367 -8.19 16.78 -11.19
C ARG A 367 -8.83 16.47 -9.82
N ALA A 368 -9.62 17.40 -9.28
CA ALA A 368 -10.26 17.25 -7.97
C ALA A 368 -11.13 15.98 -7.88
N HIS A 369 -11.78 15.57 -8.99
CA HIS A 369 -12.55 14.32 -9.05
C HIS A 369 -11.67 13.08 -8.84
N LEU A 370 -10.45 13.05 -9.39
CA LEU A 370 -9.51 11.95 -9.16
C LEU A 370 -9.01 11.92 -7.71
N ALA A 371 -8.81 13.09 -7.10
CA ALA A 371 -8.48 13.17 -5.69
C ALA A 371 -9.61 12.62 -4.80
N VAL A 372 -10.87 12.90 -5.12
CA VAL A 372 -12.04 12.35 -4.42
C VAL A 372 -12.12 10.82 -4.58
N ILE A 373 -11.88 10.30 -5.78
CA ILE A 373 -11.79 8.86 -6.03
C ILE A 373 -10.62 8.22 -5.24
N GLN A 374 -9.47 8.88 -5.21
CA GLN A 374 -8.32 8.40 -4.45
C GLN A 374 -8.60 8.41 -2.94
N ALA A 375 -9.22 9.46 -2.40
CA ALA A 375 -9.67 9.52 -1.02
C ALA A 375 -10.67 8.41 -0.67
N ALA A 376 -11.55 8.07 -1.62
CA ALA A 376 -12.49 6.96 -1.46
C ALA A 376 -11.78 5.61 -1.38
N LYS A 377 -10.77 5.36 -2.22
CA LYS A 377 -9.93 4.16 -2.16
C LYS A 377 -9.18 4.04 -0.83
N MET A 378 -8.68 5.15 -0.33
CA MET A 378 -7.90 5.23 0.90
C MET A 378 -8.76 5.30 2.18
N GLY A 379 -10.07 5.42 2.06
CA GLY A 379 -10.97 5.47 3.21
C GLY A 379 -10.93 6.77 4.01
N ILE A 380 -10.81 7.93 3.34
CA ILE A 380 -10.70 9.27 3.96
C ILE A 380 -12.03 10.04 3.78
N PRO A 381 -13.05 9.81 4.60
CA PRO A 381 -14.34 10.48 4.47
C PRO A 381 -14.28 11.97 4.77
N GLU A 382 -13.34 12.44 5.61
CA GLU A 382 -13.17 13.86 5.93
C GLU A 382 -12.80 14.66 4.68
N PHE A 383 -11.89 14.14 3.86
CA PHE A 383 -11.52 14.76 2.59
C PHE A 383 -12.72 14.86 1.64
N ILE A 384 -13.45 13.74 1.48
CA ILE A 384 -14.63 13.68 0.60
C ILE A 384 -15.70 14.67 1.05
N LYS A 385 -15.97 14.76 2.36
CA LYS A 385 -16.96 15.69 2.93
C LYS A 385 -16.60 17.14 2.63
N GLU A 386 -15.34 17.52 2.83
CA GLU A 386 -14.91 18.91 2.66
C GLU A 386 -14.98 19.34 1.20
N VAL A 387 -14.50 18.50 0.28
CA VAL A 387 -14.54 18.77 -1.17
C VAL A 387 -15.99 18.85 -1.67
N ILE A 388 -16.87 17.89 -1.28
CA ILE A 388 -18.27 17.89 -1.74
C ILE A 388 -19.07 19.06 -1.17
N LYS A 389 -18.84 19.47 0.09
CA LYS A 389 -19.48 20.65 0.68
C LYS A 389 -19.15 21.92 -0.11
N THR A 390 -17.90 22.03 -0.53
CA THR A 390 -17.42 23.21 -1.25
C THR A 390 -17.86 23.20 -2.70
N HIS A 391 -17.75 22.02 -3.36
CA HIS A 391 -18.03 21.88 -4.79
C HIS A 391 -18.75 20.55 -5.11
N PRO A 392 -20.09 20.48 -4.94
CA PRO A 392 -20.85 19.25 -5.16
C PRO A 392 -20.69 18.61 -6.54
N ARG A 393 -20.39 19.42 -7.58
CA ARG A 393 -20.15 18.93 -8.94
C ARG A 393 -18.97 17.97 -9.07
N VAL A 394 -17.93 18.12 -8.22
CA VAL A 394 -16.75 17.23 -8.23
C VAL A 394 -17.13 15.78 -7.97
N PHE A 395 -18.20 15.54 -7.21
CA PHE A 395 -18.71 14.19 -6.95
C PHE A 395 -19.20 13.47 -8.21
N TRP A 396 -19.74 14.24 -9.16
CA TRP A 396 -20.31 13.74 -10.42
C TRP A 396 -19.39 13.91 -11.61
N ALA A 397 -18.23 14.57 -11.41
CA ALA A 397 -17.27 14.83 -12.47
C ALA A 397 -16.50 13.58 -12.87
N GLY A 398 -16.06 13.54 -14.14
CA GLY A 398 -15.29 12.46 -14.71
C GLY A 398 -16.05 11.69 -15.78
N GLU A 399 -15.28 11.09 -16.68
CA GLU A 399 -15.83 10.32 -17.80
C GLU A 399 -16.52 9.01 -17.37
N ASN A 400 -16.19 8.47 -16.20
CA ASN A 400 -16.79 7.26 -15.68
C ASN A 400 -17.81 7.62 -14.57
N PRO A 401 -19.07 7.15 -14.64
CA PRO A 401 -20.06 7.39 -13.60
C PRO A 401 -19.74 6.74 -12.23
N ARG A 402 -18.63 6.04 -12.11
CA ARG A 402 -18.09 5.56 -10.81
C ARG A 402 -17.71 6.72 -9.92
N ASN A 403 -18.57 7.07 -8.99
CA ASN A 403 -18.31 8.10 -7.98
C ASN A 403 -17.61 7.52 -6.72
N ALA A 404 -17.31 8.39 -5.76
CA ALA A 404 -16.61 8.00 -4.53
C ALA A 404 -17.31 6.88 -3.73
N ILE A 405 -18.65 6.78 -3.77
CA ILE A 405 -19.38 5.74 -3.05
C ILE A 405 -19.20 4.38 -3.72
N PHE A 406 -19.26 4.33 -5.08
CA PHE A 406 -19.00 3.10 -5.83
C PHE A 406 -17.61 2.56 -5.51
N VAL A 407 -16.60 3.43 -5.54
CA VAL A 407 -15.22 3.08 -5.20
C VAL A 407 -15.09 2.69 -3.73
N GLY A 408 -15.77 3.39 -2.82
CA GLY A 408 -15.81 3.04 -1.40
C GLY A 408 -16.35 1.63 -1.15
N VAL A 409 -17.36 1.20 -1.91
CA VAL A 409 -17.89 -0.17 -1.84
C VAL A 409 -16.91 -1.18 -2.43
N GLU A 410 -16.36 -0.93 -3.62
CA GLU A 410 -15.38 -1.78 -4.28
C GLU A 410 -14.14 -2.04 -3.38
N TYR A 411 -13.64 -1.00 -2.72
CA TYR A 411 -12.48 -1.06 -1.83
C TYR A 411 -12.83 -1.33 -0.36
N ARG A 412 -14.09 -1.70 -0.04
CA ARG A 412 -14.54 -2.03 1.32
C ARG A 412 -14.26 -0.95 2.36
N GLN A 413 -14.39 0.32 1.98
CA GLN A 413 -14.19 1.47 2.85
C GLN A 413 -15.50 1.87 3.56
N ALA A 414 -15.75 1.26 4.74
CA ALA A 414 -17.01 1.47 5.47
C ALA A 414 -17.27 2.94 5.82
N SER A 415 -16.22 3.66 6.24
CA SER A 415 -16.29 5.09 6.60
C SER A 415 -16.71 5.98 5.41
N VAL A 416 -16.36 5.59 4.18
CA VAL A 416 -16.76 6.28 2.95
C VAL A 416 -18.19 5.89 2.56
N PHE A 417 -18.51 4.59 2.61
CA PHE A 417 -19.86 4.12 2.32
C PHE A 417 -20.91 4.73 3.26
N ASP A 418 -20.57 4.87 4.55
CA ASP A 418 -21.46 5.49 5.55
C ASP A 418 -21.88 6.93 5.22
N LEU A 419 -21.12 7.63 4.33
CA LEU A 419 -21.49 8.97 3.86
C LEU A 419 -22.84 8.97 3.12
N ILE A 420 -23.21 7.86 2.48
CA ILE A 420 -24.48 7.74 1.73
C ILE A 420 -25.69 8.02 2.61
N HIS A 421 -25.62 7.70 3.90
CA HIS A 421 -26.72 7.89 4.83
C HIS A 421 -27.05 9.37 5.13
N GLY A 422 -26.09 10.27 4.89
CA GLY A 422 -26.27 11.71 5.01
C GLY A 422 -26.44 12.46 3.70
N MET A 423 -26.48 11.73 2.57
CA MET A 423 -26.68 12.33 1.25
C MET A 423 -28.17 12.38 0.87
N VAL A 424 -28.60 13.53 0.37
CA VAL A 424 -29.97 13.71 -0.17
C VAL A 424 -30.19 12.79 -1.38
N TRP A 425 -29.14 12.50 -2.13
CA TRP A 425 -29.14 11.70 -3.37
C TRP A 425 -29.02 10.20 -3.14
N LYS A 426 -29.22 9.70 -1.92
CA LYS A 426 -29.04 8.28 -1.57
C LYS A 426 -29.76 7.34 -2.53
N ASN A 427 -31.04 7.63 -2.84
CA ASN A 427 -31.86 6.79 -3.72
C ASN A 427 -31.34 6.85 -5.17
N ALA A 428 -30.98 8.03 -5.65
CA ALA A 428 -30.38 8.20 -6.98
C ALA A 428 -29.06 7.42 -7.12
N LEU A 429 -28.20 7.45 -6.09
CA LEU A 429 -26.96 6.69 -6.08
C LEU A 429 -27.19 5.17 -6.13
N ALA A 430 -28.22 4.68 -5.44
CA ALA A 430 -28.57 3.27 -5.45
C ALA A 430 -29.15 2.80 -6.80
N GLU A 431 -29.63 3.72 -7.63
CA GLU A 431 -30.19 3.46 -8.97
C GLU A 431 -29.16 3.60 -10.10
N MET A 432 -28.03 4.25 -9.86
CA MET A 432 -27.00 4.48 -10.87
C MET A 432 -26.30 3.19 -11.30
N THR A 433 -25.83 3.22 -12.55
CA THR A 433 -24.99 2.18 -13.13
C THR A 433 -23.71 2.81 -13.69
N ASP A 434 -22.63 2.06 -13.67
CA ASP A 434 -21.39 2.44 -14.35
C ASP A 434 -21.43 2.12 -15.86
N ARG A 435 -20.31 2.30 -16.56
CA ARG A 435 -20.19 1.98 -18.01
C ARG A 435 -20.40 0.50 -18.32
N ASN A 436 -20.15 -0.39 -17.36
CA ASN A 436 -20.38 -1.83 -17.50
C ASN A 436 -21.83 -2.25 -17.17
N GLY A 437 -22.71 -1.28 -16.87
CA GLY A 437 -24.05 -1.56 -16.38
C GLY A 437 -24.07 -2.04 -14.92
N ASP A 438 -22.93 -1.96 -14.21
CA ASP A 438 -22.83 -2.41 -12.83
C ASP A 438 -23.47 -1.38 -11.89
N THR A 439 -24.38 -1.85 -11.04
CA THR A 439 -24.97 -1.07 -9.94
C THR A 439 -24.04 -1.07 -8.72
N LEU A 440 -24.39 -0.27 -7.71
CA LEU A 440 -23.69 -0.29 -6.42
C LEU A 440 -23.66 -1.70 -5.79
N LEU A 441 -24.72 -2.49 -6.00
CA LEU A 441 -24.80 -3.86 -5.52
C LEU A 441 -23.88 -4.81 -6.29
N HIS A 442 -23.67 -4.58 -7.60
CA HIS A 442 -22.65 -5.33 -8.38
C HIS A 442 -21.26 -5.05 -7.86
N MET A 443 -20.93 -3.78 -7.50
CA MET A 443 -19.64 -3.47 -6.86
C MET A 443 -19.43 -4.21 -5.55
N ALA A 444 -20.48 -4.39 -4.75
CA ALA A 444 -20.44 -5.24 -3.56
C ALA A 444 -20.31 -6.73 -3.89
N GLY A 445 -20.71 -7.14 -5.11
CA GLY A 445 -20.56 -8.50 -5.64
C GLY A 445 -19.15 -8.86 -6.07
N LEU A 446 -18.30 -7.89 -6.39
CA LEU A 446 -16.89 -8.13 -6.71
C LEU A 446 -16.11 -8.55 -5.47
N LEU A 447 -15.06 -9.37 -5.63
CA LEU A 447 -14.17 -9.72 -4.54
C LEU A 447 -13.36 -8.49 -4.09
N ALA A 448 -13.26 -8.31 -2.77
CA ALA A 448 -12.45 -7.22 -2.21
C ALA A 448 -10.98 -7.31 -2.65
N PRO A 449 -10.26 -6.17 -2.82
CA PRO A 449 -8.83 -6.17 -3.06
C PRO A 449 -8.07 -6.97 -2.00
N SER A 450 -7.05 -7.72 -2.40
CA SER A 450 -6.29 -8.62 -1.51
C SER A 450 -5.75 -7.94 -0.25
N ALA A 451 -5.34 -6.67 -0.35
CA ALA A 451 -4.87 -5.89 0.79
C ALA A 451 -5.91 -5.77 1.92
N GLN A 452 -7.21 -5.68 1.58
CA GLN A 452 -8.30 -5.59 2.56
C GLN A 452 -8.64 -6.95 3.18
N LEU A 453 -8.47 -8.04 2.42
CA LEU A 453 -8.71 -9.40 2.90
C LEU A 453 -7.60 -9.88 3.83
N HIS A 454 -6.35 -9.50 3.60
CA HIS A 454 -5.20 -9.92 4.43
C HIS A 454 -5.30 -9.46 5.89
N ASP A 455 -6.01 -8.38 6.17
CA ASP A 455 -6.22 -7.87 7.52
C ASP A 455 -7.20 -8.72 8.36
N ILE A 456 -7.84 -9.74 7.76
CA ILE A 456 -8.86 -10.58 8.41
C ILE A 456 -8.32 -12.00 8.57
N SER A 457 -8.32 -12.51 9.81
CA SER A 457 -7.77 -13.83 10.14
C SER A 457 -8.68 -14.97 9.65
N GLY A 458 -8.23 -15.66 8.61
CA GLY A 458 -8.86 -16.88 8.12
C GLY A 458 -9.98 -16.65 7.09
N ALA A 459 -9.99 -17.53 6.08
CA ALA A 459 -10.86 -17.40 4.92
C ALA A 459 -12.37 -17.44 5.24
N ALA A 460 -12.77 -18.13 6.32
CA ALA A 460 -14.17 -18.14 6.73
C ALA A 460 -14.65 -16.77 7.26
N LEU A 461 -13.80 -16.04 8.00
CA LEU A 461 -14.10 -14.69 8.46
C LEU A 461 -14.04 -13.67 7.33
N GLN A 462 -13.13 -13.88 6.36
CA GLN A 462 -13.10 -13.08 5.13
C GLN A 462 -14.44 -13.23 4.37
N MET A 463 -14.93 -14.46 4.17
CA MET A 463 -16.22 -14.71 3.54
C MET A 463 -17.39 -14.12 4.33
N GLN A 464 -17.36 -14.21 5.65
CA GLN A 464 -18.36 -13.57 6.52
C GLN A 464 -18.39 -12.06 6.30
N ARG A 465 -17.21 -11.42 6.21
CA ARG A 465 -17.09 -9.96 6.00
C ARG A 465 -17.63 -9.54 4.63
N GLU A 466 -17.31 -10.28 3.58
CA GLU A 466 -17.81 -10.03 2.24
C GLU A 466 -19.34 -10.13 2.17
N LEU A 467 -19.93 -11.14 2.83
CA LEU A 467 -21.37 -11.27 2.96
C LEU A 467 -22.01 -10.11 3.74
N GLN A 468 -21.36 -9.64 4.82
CA GLN A 468 -21.84 -8.48 5.58
C GLN A 468 -21.90 -7.23 4.69
N TRP A 469 -20.86 -7.02 3.86
CA TRP A 469 -20.83 -5.94 2.88
C TRP A 469 -21.95 -6.05 1.85
N PHE A 470 -22.10 -7.22 1.24
CA PHE A 470 -23.14 -7.46 0.24
C PHE A 470 -24.55 -7.20 0.82
N LYS A 471 -24.83 -7.73 2.01
CA LYS A 471 -26.13 -7.55 2.70
C LYS A 471 -26.39 -6.09 3.10
N GLU A 472 -25.37 -5.35 3.50
CA GLU A 472 -25.55 -3.92 3.83
C GLU A 472 -25.91 -3.11 2.59
N VAL A 473 -25.17 -3.29 1.48
CA VAL A 473 -25.47 -2.62 0.21
C VAL A 473 -26.82 -3.06 -0.34
N GLU A 474 -27.16 -4.37 -0.23
CA GLU A 474 -28.46 -4.91 -0.60
C GLU A 474 -29.61 -4.22 0.17
N SER A 475 -29.39 -3.87 1.45
CA SER A 475 -30.39 -3.24 2.31
C SER A 475 -30.82 -1.85 1.83
N ILE A 476 -29.94 -1.13 1.15
CA ILE A 476 -30.20 0.22 0.61
C ILE A 476 -30.60 0.20 -0.86
N THR A 477 -30.44 -0.94 -1.55
CA THR A 477 -30.74 -1.09 -2.98
C THR A 477 -32.23 -1.31 -3.18
N PRO A 478 -32.93 -0.53 -4.06
CA PRO A 478 -34.34 -0.74 -4.39
C PRO A 478 -34.58 -2.15 -4.91
N ALA A 479 -35.76 -2.72 -4.60
CA ALA A 479 -36.11 -4.11 -4.96
C ALA A 479 -35.96 -4.39 -6.46
N LEU A 480 -36.38 -3.45 -7.32
CA LEU A 480 -36.26 -3.57 -8.77
C LEU A 480 -34.78 -3.66 -9.23
N ARG A 481 -33.88 -2.94 -8.57
CA ARG A 481 -32.46 -2.91 -8.91
C ARG A 481 -31.67 -4.11 -8.41
N LYS A 482 -32.20 -4.87 -7.44
CA LYS A 482 -31.56 -6.12 -6.98
C LYS A 482 -31.50 -7.20 -8.05
N GLN A 483 -32.43 -7.17 -9.02
CA GLN A 483 -32.51 -8.12 -10.12
C GLN A 483 -31.95 -7.55 -11.44
N SER A 484 -31.46 -6.32 -11.47
CA SER A 484 -30.90 -5.74 -12.69
C SER A 484 -29.67 -6.54 -13.17
N LEU A 485 -29.55 -6.65 -14.49
CA LEU A 485 -28.44 -7.32 -15.15
C LEU A 485 -27.40 -6.26 -15.56
N ASN A 486 -26.12 -6.58 -15.42
CA ASN A 486 -25.03 -5.80 -16.01
C ASN A 486 -24.84 -6.16 -17.50
N ASN A 487 -23.83 -5.57 -18.15
CA ASN A 487 -23.55 -5.85 -19.57
C ASN A 487 -23.16 -7.32 -19.84
N ASP A 488 -22.64 -8.03 -18.84
CA ASP A 488 -22.34 -9.46 -18.89
C ASP A 488 -23.58 -10.34 -18.65
N LYS A 489 -24.78 -9.74 -18.56
CA LYS A 489 -26.05 -10.40 -18.27
C LYS A 489 -26.07 -11.16 -16.94
N LYS A 490 -25.35 -10.66 -15.94
CA LYS A 490 -25.31 -11.23 -14.60
C LYS A 490 -26.03 -10.32 -13.62
N THR A 491 -26.74 -10.91 -12.66
CA THR A 491 -27.22 -10.20 -11.48
C THR A 491 -26.07 -10.03 -10.48
N ALA A 492 -26.19 -9.05 -9.58
CA ALA A 492 -25.19 -8.83 -8.54
C ALA A 492 -24.96 -10.08 -7.66
N ARG A 493 -26.00 -10.89 -7.40
CA ARG A 493 -25.88 -12.15 -6.64
C ARG A 493 -25.13 -13.22 -7.41
N GLN A 494 -25.36 -13.34 -8.72
CA GLN A 494 -24.61 -14.27 -9.57
C GLN A 494 -23.12 -13.89 -9.64
N LEU A 495 -22.85 -12.59 -9.79
CA LEU A 495 -21.49 -12.06 -9.77
C LEU A 495 -20.80 -12.36 -8.43
N PHE A 496 -21.50 -12.15 -7.30
CA PHE A 496 -20.97 -12.48 -5.97
C PHE A 496 -20.60 -13.97 -5.86
N THR A 497 -21.47 -14.86 -6.29
CA THR A 497 -21.23 -16.32 -6.24
C THR A 497 -20.02 -16.73 -7.07
N GLU A 498 -19.86 -16.16 -8.26
CA GLU A 498 -18.71 -16.47 -9.13
C GLU A 498 -17.39 -15.96 -8.54
N GLU A 499 -17.36 -14.70 -8.15
CA GLU A 499 -16.15 -14.03 -7.63
C GLU A 499 -15.67 -14.64 -6.30
N HIS A 500 -16.60 -15.12 -5.46
CA HIS A 500 -16.28 -15.66 -4.14
C HIS A 500 -16.16 -17.19 -4.09
N LYS A 501 -16.28 -17.88 -5.22
CA LYS A 501 -16.26 -19.37 -5.30
C LYS A 501 -15.01 -19.98 -4.65
N ASP A 502 -13.85 -19.40 -4.89
CA ASP A 502 -12.60 -19.89 -4.33
C ASP A 502 -12.46 -19.53 -2.85
N LEU A 503 -12.95 -18.37 -2.44
CA LEU A 503 -12.98 -17.96 -1.04
C LEU A 503 -13.89 -18.88 -0.20
N VAL A 504 -15.05 -19.30 -0.75
CA VAL A 504 -15.94 -20.29 -0.11
C VAL A 504 -15.20 -21.60 0.11
N LYS A 505 -14.49 -22.14 -0.91
CA LYS A 505 -13.72 -23.38 -0.77
C LYS A 505 -12.59 -23.25 0.27
N GLN A 506 -11.89 -22.11 0.27
CA GLN A 506 -10.84 -21.84 1.27
C GLN A 506 -11.45 -21.73 2.67
N GLY A 507 -12.61 -21.06 2.79
CA GLY A 507 -13.38 -20.95 4.04
C GLY A 507 -13.84 -22.30 4.57
N GLU A 508 -14.36 -23.18 3.70
CA GLU A 508 -14.71 -24.56 4.03
C GLU A 508 -13.50 -25.34 4.56
N LYS A 509 -12.38 -25.31 3.82
CA LYS A 509 -11.14 -25.99 4.23
C LYS A 509 -10.64 -25.48 5.58
N TRP A 510 -10.66 -24.17 5.79
CA TRP A 510 -10.25 -23.55 7.05
C TRP A 510 -11.15 -23.97 8.22
N MET A 511 -12.47 -23.91 8.03
CA MET A 511 -13.46 -24.31 9.04
C MET A 511 -13.35 -25.79 9.42
N LYS A 512 -13.23 -26.67 8.41
CA LYS A 512 -13.05 -28.13 8.64
C LYS A 512 -11.75 -28.42 9.38
N GLY A 513 -10.63 -27.82 8.97
CA GLY A 513 -9.35 -27.98 9.64
C GLY A 513 -9.38 -27.52 11.11
N THR A 514 -9.98 -26.36 11.34
CA THR A 514 -10.15 -25.80 12.70
C THR A 514 -11.05 -26.68 13.57
N ALA A 515 -12.21 -27.10 13.03
CA ALA A 515 -13.15 -27.98 13.76
C ALA A 515 -12.52 -29.35 14.07
N THR A 516 -11.78 -29.95 13.14
CA THR A 516 -11.08 -31.22 13.35
C THR A 516 -10.05 -31.11 14.49
N SER A 517 -9.24 -30.05 14.46
CA SER A 517 -8.21 -29.84 15.50
C SER A 517 -8.83 -29.68 16.90
N PHE A 518 -9.88 -28.89 17.02
CA PHE A 518 -10.52 -28.66 18.30
C PHE A 518 -11.38 -29.86 18.78
N SER A 519 -11.99 -30.62 17.85
CA SER A 519 -12.72 -31.84 18.21
C SER A 519 -11.80 -32.90 18.78
N LEU A 520 -10.56 -33.00 18.27
CA LEU A 520 -9.56 -33.91 18.85
C LEU A 520 -9.23 -33.53 20.30
N VAL A 521 -9.00 -32.27 20.60
CA VAL A 521 -8.75 -31.78 21.96
C VAL A 521 -9.94 -32.03 22.86
N ALA A 522 -11.16 -31.73 22.39
CA ALA A 522 -12.38 -31.95 23.14
C ALA A 522 -12.60 -33.45 23.47
N ALA A 523 -12.30 -34.35 22.50
CA ALA A 523 -12.40 -35.80 22.71
C ALA A 523 -11.38 -36.31 23.74
N LEU A 524 -10.14 -35.83 23.71
CA LEU A 524 -9.12 -36.16 24.69
C LEU A 524 -9.54 -35.72 26.10
N VAL A 525 -10.07 -34.50 26.25
CA VAL A 525 -10.59 -34.02 27.54
C VAL A 525 -11.75 -34.86 27.99
N ALA A 526 -12.72 -35.16 27.11
CA ALA A 526 -13.87 -36.01 27.45
C ALA A 526 -13.45 -37.42 27.95
N THR A 527 -12.48 -38.05 27.27
CA THR A 527 -11.99 -39.38 27.67
C THR A 527 -11.30 -39.38 29.03
N VAL A 528 -10.46 -38.38 29.32
CA VAL A 528 -9.76 -38.24 30.59
C VAL A 528 -10.76 -38.00 31.73
N VAL A 529 -11.69 -37.09 31.54
CA VAL A 529 -12.72 -36.76 32.54
C VAL A 529 -13.67 -37.93 32.78
N PHE A 530 -14.08 -38.63 31.70
CA PHE A 530 -14.87 -39.85 31.84
C PHE A 530 -14.17 -40.91 32.67
N ALA A 531 -12.87 -41.16 32.45
CA ALA A 531 -12.11 -42.10 33.26
C ALA A 531 -11.99 -41.63 34.70
N ALA A 532 -11.82 -40.32 34.96
CA ALA A 532 -11.73 -39.77 36.32
C ALA A 532 -13.02 -39.98 37.15
N ALA A 533 -14.18 -39.96 36.50
CA ALA A 533 -15.47 -40.23 37.14
C ALA A 533 -15.54 -41.64 37.77
N PHE A 534 -14.87 -42.64 37.17
CA PHE A 534 -14.83 -44.02 37.69
C PHE A 534 -13.62 -44.31 38.59
N THR A 535 -12.52 -43.59 38.42
CA THR A 535 -11.32 -43.69 39.24
C THR A 535 -11.29 -42.61 40.32
N VAL A 536 -12.25 -42.66 41.23
CA VAL A 536 -12.44 -41.61 42.25
C VAL A 536 -11.24 -41.43 43.17
N PRO A 537 -10.85 -40.19 43.54
CA PRO A 537 -9.75 -39.92 44.47
C PRO A 537 -9.98 -40.58 45.85
N GLY A 538 -9.02 -41.42 46.23
CA GLY A 538 -9.08 -42.15 47.52
C GLY A 538 -9.77 -43.51 47.47
N GLY A 539 -10.32 -43.92 46.32
CA GLY A 539 -10.98 -45.24 46.15
C GLY A 539 -12.33 -45.35 46.81
N ASN A 540 -12.93 -46.57 46.67
CA ASN A 540 -14.23 -46.90 47.20
C ASN A 540 -14.06 -47.78 48.47
N ASP A 541 -14.97 -47.68 49.42
CA ASP A 541 -15.09 -48.53 50.52
C ASP A 541 -15.46 -49.96 50.05
N GLN A 542 -14.70 -50.97 50.52
CA GLN A 542 -14.86 -52.38 50.05
C GLN A 542 -16.19 -53.02 50.46
N ILE A 543 -16.85 -52.49 51.49
CA ILE A 543 -18.09 -53.06 52.03
C ILE A 543 -19.30 -52.38 51.42
N THR A 544 -19.26 -51.05 51.30
CA THR A 544 -20.44 -50.28 50.91
C THR A 544 -20.38 -49.86 49.39
N GLY A 545 -19.22 -49.98 48.77
CA GLY A 545 -19.01 -49.54 47.37
C GLY A 545 -19.01 -48.02 47.14
N TYR A 546 -19.27 -47.23 48.19
CA TYR A 546 -19.27 -45.76 48.07
C TYR A 546 -17.86 -45.17 48.17
N PRO A 547 -17.61 -44.02 47.53
CA PRO A 547 -16.33 -43.30 47.62
C PRO A 547 -16.05 -42.93 49.11
N ILE A 548 -14.84 -43.23 49.58
CA ILE A 548 -14.43 -43.02 50.98
C ILE A 548 -14.55 -41.53 51.38
N PHE A 549 -14.29 -40.63 50.50
CA PHE A 549 -14.31 -39.19 50.75
C PHE A 549 -15.62 -38.49 50.36
N SER A 550 -16.70 -39.20 50.08
CA SER A 550 -18.01 -38.68 49.66
C SER A 550 -18.55 -37.52 50.51
N LYS A 551 -18.27 -37.49 51.79
CA LYS A 551 -18.71 -36.46 52.74
C LYS A 551 -17.81 -35.22 52.78
N LYS A 552 -16.62 -35.23 52.11
CA LYS A 552 -15.73 -34.05 52.06
C LYS A 552 -16.18 -33.07 51.04
N LYS A 553 -16.20 -31.76 51.39
CA LYS A 553 -16.55 -30.66 50.44
C LYS A 553 -15.69 -30.68 49.17
N ALA A 554 -14.37 -30.93 49.28
CA ALA A 554 -13.47 -31.02 48.15
C ALA A 554 -13.85 -32.16 47.17
N PHE A 555 -14.37 -33.27 47.64
CA PHE A 555 -14.85 -34.37 46.82
C PHE A 555 -16.10 -33.95 46.00
N VAL A 556 -17.02 -33.21 46.64
CA VAL A 556 -18.21 -32.68 45.94
C VAL A 556 -17.78 -31.70 44.83
N VAL A 557 -16.79 -30.82 45.09
CA VAL A 557 -16.22 -29.92 44.08
C VAL A 557 -15.60 -30.72 42.94
N PHE A 558 -14.85 -31.78 43.23
CA PHE A 558 -14.29 -32.68 42.23
C PHE A 558 -15.36 -33.24 41.29
N VAL A 559 -16.40 -33.92 41.88
CA VAL A 559 -17.46 -34.56 41.10
C VAL A 559 -18.25 -33.55 40.25
N LEU A 560 -18.58 -32.38 40.82
CA LEU A 560 -19.33 -31.36 40.10
C LEU A 560 -18.51 -30.76 38.94
N SER A 561 -17.24 -30.46 39.18
CA SER A 561 -16.35 -29.91 38.15
C SER A 561 -16.06 -30.93 37.07
N ASP A 562 -15.90 -32.20 37.42
CA ASP A 562 -15.70 -33.30 36.49
C ASP A 562 -16.94 -33.49 35.58
N ALA A 563 -18.14 -33.47 36.16
CA ALA A 563 -19.40 -33.54 35.41
C ALA A 563 -19.55 -32.32 34.43
N ILE A 564 -19.28 -31.10 34.91
CA ILE A 564 -19.32 -29.90 34.07
C ILE A 564 -18.33 -30.04 32.92
N SER A 565 -17.12 -30.51 33.18
CA SER A 565 -16.10 -30.71 32.14
C SER A 565 -16.54 -31.74 31.11
N LEU A 566 -17.12 -32.87 31.52
CA LEU A 566 -17.61 -33.91 30.62
C LEU A 566 -18.74 -33.42 29.71
N PHE A 567 -19.75 -32.78 30.28
CA PHE A 567 -20.86 -32.26 29.47
C PHE A 567 -20.45 -31.13 28.54
N SER A 568 -19.56 -30.26 29.00
CA SER A 568 -19.05 -29.17 28.17
C SER A 568 -18.17 -29.69 27.02
N SER A 569 -17.30 -30.68 27.26
CA SER A 569 -16.49 -31.30 26.20
C SER A 569 -17.34 -32.05 25.18
N SER A 570 -18.35 -32.80 25.65
CA SER A 570 -19.31 -33.50 24.77
C SER A 570 -20.09 -32.52 23.91
N THR A 571 -20.54 -31.40 24.47
CA THR A 571 -21.22 -30.33 23.70
C THR A 571 -20.29 -29.72 22.65
N SER A 572 -19.03 -29.48 23.03
CA SER A 572 -18.01 -28.97 22.11
C SER A 572 -17.81 -29.92 20.91
N ILE A 573 -17.69 -31.22 21.15
CA ILE A 573 -17.58 -32.23 20.08
C ILE A 573 -18.78 -32.19 19.14
N ILE A 574 -20.00 -32.13 19.68
CA ILE A 574 -21.23 -32.06 18.87
C ILE A 574 -21.23 -30.79 17.98
N MET A 575 -20.81 -29.64 18.52
CA MET A 575 -20.74 -28.39 17.76
C MET A 575 -19.71 -28.48 16.63
N PHE A 576 -18.53 -29.02 16.89
CA PHE A 576 -17.51 -29.22 15.85
C PHE A 576 -17.94 -30.27 14.82
N LEU A 577 -18.57 -31.37 15.23
CA LEU A 577 -19.16 -32.33 14.30
C LEU A 577 -20.24 -31.67 13.43
N GLY A 578 -21.05 -30.80 14.02
CA GLY A 578 -22.03 -30.00 13.28
C GLY A 578 -21.41 -29.03 12.27
N ILE A 579 -20.14 -28.59 12.46
CA ILE A 579 -19.38 -27.84 11.44
C ILE A 579 -18.91 -28.79 10.34
N LEU A 580 -18.33 -29.94 10.69
CA LEU A 580 -17.79 -30.90 9.73
C LEU A 580 -18.85 -31.46 8.77
N THR A 581 -20.10 -31.59 9.23
CA THR A 581 -21.25 -32.11 8.47
C THR A 581 -22.09 -31.01 7.82
N SER A 582 -21.68 -29.73 7.89
CA SER A 582 -22.42 -28.62 7.29
C SER A 582 -22.29 -28.60 5.77
N ARG A 583 -23.29 -28.00 5.09
CA ARG A 583 -23.32 -27.90 3.62
C ARG A 583 -22.43 -26.81 3.04
N TYR A 584 -21.93 -25.88 3.84
CA TYR A 584 -21.09 -24.74 3.43
C TYR A 584 -21.67 -23.87 2.29
N ALA A 585 -22.98 -23.61 2.34
CA ALA A 585 -23.56 -22.60 1.47
C ALA A 585 -23.04 -21.20 1.85
N GLU A 586 -22.97 -20.28 0.88
CA GLU A 586 -22.45 -18.92 1.09
C GLU A 586 -23.09 -18.23 2.32
N ASP A 587 -24.42 -18.27 2.41
CA ASP A 587 -25.15 -17.62 3.51
C ASP A 587 -24.89 -18.24 4.89
N ASP A 588 -24.42 -19.51 4.95
CA ASP A 588 -24.07 -20.18 6.20
C ASP A 588 -22.85 -19.53 6.89
N PHE A 589 -21.94 -18.91 6.10
CA PHE A 589 -20.79 -18.18 6.64
C PHE A 589 -21.20 -16.90 7.38
N LEU A 590 -22.39 -16.37 7.16
CA LEU A 590 -22.80 -15.11 7.82
C LEU A 590 -23.02 -15.30 9.32
N LYS A 591 -23.74 -16.35 9.74
CA LYS A 591 -24.11 -16.60 11.14
C LYS A 591 -24.01 -18.06 11.56
N ALA A 592 -24.50 -19.01 10.74
CA ALA A 592 -24.67 -20.40 11.15
C ALA A 592 -23.35 -21.09 11.52
N LEU A 593 -22.34 -21.00 10.65
CA LEU A 593 -21.01 -21.58 10.88
C LEU A 593 -20.23 -20.87 11.99
N PRO A 594 -20.13 -19.52 12.01
CA PRO A 594 -19.47 -18.80 13.10
C PRO A 594 -20.11 -19.09 14.46
N LEU A 595 -21.43 -19.18 14.56
CA LEU A 595 -22.12 -19.46 15.80
C LEU A 595 -21.76 -20.85 16.38
N LYS A 596 -21.73 -21.88 15.52
CA LYS A 596 -21.30 -23.23 15.92
C LYS A 596 -19.84 -23.19 16.43
N LEU A 597 -18.95 -22.46 15.76
CA LEU A 597 -17.56 -22.36 16.15
C LEU A 597 -17.38 -21.61 17.48
N ILE A 598 -18.10 -20.50 17.67
CA ILE A 598 -18.10 -19.74 18.94
C ILE A 598 -18.58 -20.64 20.09
N THR A 599 -19.71 -21.33 19.90
CA THR A 599 -20.28 -22.21 20.95
C THR A 599 -19.34 -23.38 21.27
N GLY A 600 -18.76 -24.01 20.23
CA GLY A 600 -17.79 -25.08 20.40
C GLY A 600 -16.52 -24.65 21.16
N LEU A 601 -15.96 -23.49 20.84
CA LEU A 601 -14.80 -22.94 21.54
C LEU A 601 -15.12 -22.54 22.97
N LEU A 602 -16.26 -21.88 23.19
CA LEU A 602 -16.69 -21.46 24.54
C LEU A 602 -16.86 -22.67 25.46
N THR A 603 -17.55 -23.70 24.98
CA THR A 603 -17.76 -24.93 25.77
C THR A 603 -16.46 -25.67 25.99
N LEU A 604 -15.53 -25.66 25.04
CA LEU A 604 -14.18 -26.22 25.22
C LEU A 604 -13.38 -25.47 26.30
N PHE A 605 -13.42 -24.14 26.31
CA PHE A 605 -12.77 -23.36 27.38
C PHE A 605 -13.35 -23.65 28.77
N ILE A 606 -14.68 -23.76 28.87
CA ILE A 606 -15.35 -24.14 30.13
C ILE A 606 -14.91 -25.52 30.56
N SER A 607 -14.88 -26.49 29.65
CA SER A 607 -14.47 -27.87 29.94
C SER A 607 -13.04 -27.94 30.49
N MET A 608 -12.09 -27.25 29.83
CA MET A 608 -10.70 -27.23 30.27
C MET A 608 -10.52 -26.55 31.63
N ALA A 609 -11.22 -25.44 31.87
CA ALA A 609 -11.20 -24.77 33.17
C ALA A 609 -11.79 -25.66 34.29
N SER A 610 -12.91 -26.33 34.00
CA SER A 610 -13.54 -27.25 34.96
C SER A 610 -12.67 -28.47 35.22
N MET A 611 -12.00 -29.04 34.21
CA MET A 611 -11.03 -30.12 34.36
C MET A 611 -9.88 -29.73 35.31
N LEU A 612 -9.38 -28.51 35.24
CA LEU A 612 -8.34 -28.00 36.13
C LEU A 612 -8.82 -27.93 37.58
N VAL A 613 -10.08 -27.46 37.80
CA VAL A 613 -10.68 -27.42 39.14
C VAL A 613 -10.86 -28.83 39.68
N ALA A 614 -11.35 -29.78 38.87
CA ALA A 614 -11.47 -31.18 39.23
C ALA A 614 -10.12 -31.79 39.61
N PHE A 615 -9.08 -31.57 38.81
CA PHE A 615 -7.72 -32.03 39.10
C PHE A 615 -7.18 -31.46 40.43
N SER A 616 -7.34 -30.16 40.66
CA SER A 616 -6.89 -29.49 41.87
C SER A 616 -7.64 -30.03 43.12
N ALA A 617 -8.96 -30.26 43.01
CA ALA A 617 -9.78 -30.83 44.06
C ALA A 617 -9.39 -32.30 44.36
N ALA A 618 -9.10 -33.09 43.31
CA ALA A 618 -8.61 -34.46 43.46
C ALA A 618 -7.27 -34.50 44.21
N LEU A 619 -6.31 -33.66 43.83
CA LEU A 619 -5.02 -33.53 44.52
C LEU A 619 -5.19 -33.15 46.00
N PHE A 620 -6.11 -32.20 46.29
CA PHE A 620 -6.39 -31.76 47.64
C PHE A 620 -6.93 -32.90 48.51
N VAL A 621 -7.82 -33.75 47.96
CA VAL A 621 -8.35 -34.92 48.61
C VAL A 621 -7.27 -35.97 48.86
N MET A 622 -6.43 -36.27 47.83
CA MET A 622 -5.37 -37.30 47.90
C MET A 622 -4.24 -36.92 48.87
N LEU A 623 -3.85 -35.68 48.91
CA LEU A 623 -2.76 -35.18 49.75
C LEU A 623 -3.22 -34.74 51.15
N HIS A 624 -4.39 -35.20 51.58
CA HIS A 624 -4.95 -34.93 52.93
C HIS A 624 -4.98 -33.44 53.31
N GLY A 625 -5.23 -32.58 52.32
CA GLY A 625 -5.33 -31.12 52.51
C GLY A 625 -4.00 -30.40 52.73
N LYS A 626 -2.86 -30.98 52.37
CA LYS A 626 -1.54 -30.31 52.43
C LYS A 626 -1.45 -29.22 51.38
N ALA A 627 -2.01 -28.06 51.68
CA ALA A 627 -2.13 -26.92 50.74
C ALA A 627 -0.78 -26.47 50.14
N TRP A 628 0.32 -26.57 50.91
CA TRP A 628 1.66 -26.17 50.48
C TRP A 628 2.21 -26.98 49.27
N ILE A 629 1.70 -28.23 49.07
CA ILE A 629 2.05 -29.05 47.89
C ILE A 629 1.01 -28.87 46.81
N VAL A 630 -0.27 -28.79 47.16
CA VAL A 630 -1.38 -28.73 46.21
C VAL A 630 -1.35 -27.39 45.41
N ILE A 631 -1.07 -26.27 46.10
CA ILE A 631 -1.07 -24.94 45.44
C ILE A 631 -0.02 -24.85 44.35
N PRO A 632 1.27 -25.16 44.57
CA PRO A 632 2.27 -25.11 43.50
C PRO A 632 1.97 -26.08 42.35
N LEU A 633 1.46 -27.27 42.63
CA LEU A 633 1.15 -28.28 41.62
C LEU A 633 -0.06 -27.87 40.77
N SER A 634 -1.09 -27.29 41.37
CA SER A 634 -2.24 -26.73 40.66
C SER A 634 -1.82 -25.52 39.81
N PHE A 635 -0.90 -24.70 40.31
CA PHE A 635 -0.38 -23.57 39.55
C PHE A 635 0.40 -24.04 38.31
N LEU A 636 1.20 -25.09 38.46
CA LEU A 636 1.92 -25.71 37.33
C LEU A 636 0.94 -26.27 36.28
N ALA A 637 -0.15 -26.89 36.69
CA ALA A 637 -1.20 -27.42 35.83
C ALA A 637 -1.99 -26.32 35.08
N CYS A 638 -2.03 -25.09 35.63
CA CYS A 638 -2.64 -23.95 34.93
C CYS A 638 -1.86 -23.51 33.70
N VAL A 639 -0.54 -23.71 33.63
CA VAL A 639 0.32 -23.17 32.59
C VAL A 639 -0.08 -23.64 31.17
N PRO A 640 -0.26 -24.96 30.90
CA PRO A 640 -0.69 -25.44 29.58
C PRO A 640 -2.07 -24.91 29.18
N ILE A 641 -3.01 -24.85 30.13
CA ILE A 641 -4.38 -24.40 29.88
C ILE A 641 -4.40 -22.90 29.63
N ALA A 642 -3.68 -22.12 30.44
CA ALA A 642 -3.55 -20.69 30.25
C ALA A 642 -2.90 -20.35 28.89
N SER A 643 -1.85 -21.10 28.49
CA SER A 643 -1.21 -20.90 27.17
C SER A 643 -2.14 -21.25 26.02
N PHE A 644 -2.94 -22.34 26.12
CA PHE A 644 -3.94 -22.66 25.10
C PHE A 644 -5.00 -21.56 24.97
N ILE A 645 -5.57 -21.13 26.12
CA ILE A 645 -6.55 -20.04 26.11
C ILE A 645 -5.93 -18.77 25.51
N TRP A 646 -4.72 -18.40 25.91
CA TRP A 646 -4.03 -17.22 25.41
C TRP A 646 -3.85 -17.26 23.88
N LEU A 647 -3.50 -18.40 23.33
CA LEU A 647 -3.29 -18.58 21.88
C LEU A 647 -4.62 -18.58 21.10
N GLN A 648 -5.70 -19.14 21.65
CA GLN A 648 -6.97 -19.28 20.94
C GLN A 648 -7.97 -18.15 21.25
N PHE A 649 -7.77 -17.40 22.33
CA PHE A 649 -8.65 -16.32 22.75
C PHE A 649 -8.77 -15.19 21.69
N PRO A 650 -7.69 -14.76 21.00
CA PRO A 650 -7.80 -13.78 19.94
C PRO A 650 -8.76 -14.21 18.82
N LEU A 651 -8.66 -15.47 18.36
CA LEU A 651 -9.56 -16.02 17.36
C LEU A 651 -11.01 -16.04 17.85
N PHE A 652 -11.25 -16.50 19.08
CA PHE A 652 -12.58 -16.51 19.70
C PHE A 652 -13.19 -15.11 19.75
N VAL A 653 -12.42 -14.12 20.18
CA VAL A 653 -12.87 -12.74 20.28
C VAL A 653 -13.15 -12.16 18.90
N GLU A 654 -12.29 -12.41 17.90
CA GLU A 654 -12.45 -11.92 16.54
C GLU A 654 -13.73 -12.47 15.89
N ILE A 655 -13.98 -13.78 15.99
CA ILE A 655 -15.21 -14.39 15.48
C ILE A 655 -16.43 -13.85 16.20
N THR A 656 -16.38 -13.72 17.53
CA THR A 656 -17.49 -13.23 18.34
C THR A 656 -17.81 -11.78 17.99
N MET A 657 -16.79 -10.94 17.85
CA MET A 657 -16.96 -9.53 17.45
C MET A 657 -17.42 -9.36 16.01
N SER A 658 -16.98 -10.24 15.10
CA SER A 658 -17.47 -10.24 13.72
C SER A 658 -18.95 -10.65 13.62
N THR A 659 -19.41 -11.52 14.54
CA THR A 659 -20.78 -12.09 14.50
C THR A 659 -21.78 -11.28 15.33
N PHE A 660 -21.42 -10.88 16.55
CA PHE A 660 -22.29 -10.19 17.51
C PHE A 660 -21.87 -8.75 17.79
N GLY A 661 -20.68 -8.35 17.33
CA GLY A 661 -20.18 -6.99 17.52
C GLY A 661 -21.05 -5.96 16.85
N PRO A 662 -20.84 -4.67 17.18
CA PRO A 662 -21.54 -3.58 16.49
C PRO A 662 -21.20 -3.63 15.01
N SER A 663 -22.19 -3.31 14.17
CA SER A 663 -22.01 -3.22 12.70
C SER A 663 -20.75 -2.44 12.35
N ILE A 664 -20.08 -2.88 11.28
CA ILE A 664 -18.94 -2.15 10.67
C ILE A 664 -19.39 -0.75 10.26
N PHE A 665 -20.67 -0.64 9.91
CA PHE A 665 -21.33 0.53 9.36
C PHE A 665 -21.93 1.38 10.50
N ASP A 666 -21.63 2.68 10.52
CA ASP A 666 -22.20 3.63 11.49
C ASP A 666 -23.26 4.51 10.80
N ARG A 667 -24.47 3.94 10.64
CA ARG A 667 -25.60 4.60 9.97
C ARG A 667 -25.98 5.95 10.62
N ASN A 668 -25.61 6.18 11.87
CA ASN A 668 -26.00 7.38 12.63
C ASN A 668 -24.95 8.49 12.61
N ALA A 669 -23.66 8.17 12.46
CA ALA A 669 -22.56 9.13 12.53
C ALA A 669 -22.63 10.20 11.44
N ASN A 670 -23.26 9.90 10.30
CA ASN A 670 -23.23 10.72 9.11
C ASN A 670 -24.62 11.20 8.64
N LYS A 671 -25.69 11.05 9.43
CA LYS A 671 -27.08 11.38 9.00
C LYS A 671 -27.30 12.81 8.53
N HIS A 672 -26.50 13.77 8.94
CA HIS A 672 -26.73 15.19 8.67
C HIS A 672 -25.46 15.96 8.24
N TRP A 673 -24.47 15.30 7.67
CA TRP A 673 -23.21 15.95 7.34
C TRP A 673 -23.30 16.95 6.18
N LEU A 674 -24.30 16.79 5.28
CA LEU A 674 -24.54 17.70 4.14
C LEU A 674 -25.47 18.87 4.50
N THR A 675 -26.27 18.74 5.57
CA THR A 675 -27.25 19.77 6.00
C THR A 675 -26.69 20.71 7.05
N ARG A 676 -25.48 20.47 7.50
CA ARG A 676 -24.71 21.36 8.38
C ARG A 676 -23.60 22.04 7.58
#